data_0502d149704a1dd8535e6108006f0914
#
_entry.id   0502d149704a1dd8535e6108006f0914
#
_cell.length_a   1.000
_cell.length_b   1.000
_cell.length_c   1.000
_cell.angle_alpha   90.00
_cell.angle_beta   90.00
_cell.angle_gamma   90.00
#
_symmetry.space_group_name_H-M   'P 1'
#
loop_
_entity.id
_entity.type
_entity.pdbx_description
1 polymer ?
#
loop_
_entity_poly.entity_id
_entity_poly.type
_entity_poly.pdbx_seq_one_letter_code
_entity_poly.pdbx_strand_id
1 'polypeptide(L)'
;MLVQLKNQKLASRHGVPHVVDRAFHAKSTFAVQDAELRFLDISPDLQVEFAQPGAVYAVAVRFSNAAGRRQPDYEPDLRGVALRIKVSPKQQHDLLMVNSPMSHARDARQFVKFANATTGGTVSRVFGLANLASIYGLSETVRMLRNVSAGHQRKVRSIATETYWSLGAIRWGDTLAVRCLLRPAPDTLLGPEPSEHDPEYLSHEIAHRLAQGDVRFELCIQRFVDMESTPIENTAVTWLDSVSPPEPIAVLTMRKRVVDVDDQQGIDTRVIDSMAFNPWNTTDSFRPLGNLNRASKAIADASAAHRLGFRWRSDPPLRNVVLGAGARAAFRVLNRFVEWHRLPVRLGVLNLAAFRHVLRRRNLLDTEVREAPPKARPVPLPPDETVRVWRTFDGSYNDLSEPQMGAVGSGFGRNLKPDYRPDLFDEPNPIVVSQQLLYRTSFLPARSLNVLAAAWIQFQVHDWVNHARYPLGQKDIRVPLPPSMAGWSNTAGGPPESEMRIAGDLPLGEDRPDGLQRFANSVSHWWDASEVYGSDAVKARTLREGARLKLTEKGYLPTDVKGSEITGFSESWWLGLSSIHTLFAREHNLLCDELRTHYRGWSDDQVYHTARLIVSALIAKIHTVEWTPAILATETVDLGLRASWDGPPANDWMARLGLWLLDQHASVGIPSTLPDHHDVPYSMTEEFITVYRMHPLLPDDYSFFDHQTGGLLGQRSLLEIQGDKADDELRTIGLRNALYSFGISHPGAITLHNYPRSLQALERDGERIDLSVVDLVRTRQRGIPRYNDFRAGLHKPRITKWEDLCANPESVQLMRHVYRSIDEVDTMIGLFAETPPEGFGFSDTAFRVFLLMAARRLQSDRFLTVDFRPEIYSPFGMDWIANNGMTSVILRHCPELAAVLPRGATPFAPWRPIAQR
;
A
#
# COMPACT_ATOMS: atom_id res chain seq x y z
N MET A 1 2.62 -4.98 -21.88
CA MET A 1 3.10 -3.70 -21.34
C MET A 1 4.54 -3.41 -21.75
N LEU A 2 5.56 -4.22 -21.42
CA LEU A 2 6.98 -3.94 -21.73
C LEU A 2 7.34 -3.92 -23.18
N VAL A 3 6.79 -4.82 -23.95
CA VAL A 3 6.99 -4.81 -25.40
C VAL A 3 6.40 -3.55 -25.99
N GLN A 4 5.31 -3.07 -25.42
CA GLN A 4 4.65 -1.85 -25.84
C GLN A 4 5.43 -0.60 -25.41
N LEU A 5 5.95 -0.56 -24.19
CA LEU A 5 6.88 0.49 -23.76
C LEU A 5 8.20 0.46 -24.55
N LYS A 6 8.64 -0.73 -24.96
CA LYS A 6 9.79 -0.89 -25.85
C LYS A 6 9.48 -0.41 -27.27
N ASN A 7 8.29 -0.69 -27.78
CA ASN A 7 7.83 -0.17 -29.09
C ASN A 7 7.63 1.35 -29.02
N GLN A 8 7.12 1.89 -27.92
CA GLN A 8 7.08 3.31 -27.62
C GLN A 8 8.48 3.96 -27.65
N LYS A 9 9.48 3.32 -27.05
CA LYS A 9 10.88 3.79 -27.09
C LYS A 9 11.52 3.66 -28.46
N LEU A 10 11.16 2.67 -29.25
CA LEU A 10 11.65 2.49 -30.61
C LEU A 10 11.02 3.50 -31.57
N ALA A 11 9.74 3.77 -31.44
CA ALA A 11 9.05 4.79 -32.24
C ALA A 11 9.59 6.20 -31.95
N SER A 12 9.89 6.54 -30.71
CA SER A 12 10.49 7.81 -30.32
C SER A 12 11.94 8.02 -30.83
N ARG A 13 12.63 6.94 -31.25
CA ARG A 13 13.96 7.02 -31.86
C ARG A 13 13.94 7.34 -33.36
N HIS A 14 12.79 7.21 -34.02
CA HIS A 14 12.66 7.39 -35.48
C HIS A 14 12.06 8.73 -35.91
N GLY A 15 12.17 9.75 -35.10
CA GLY A 15 12.14 11.11 -35.53
C GLY A 15 10.83 11.85 -35.52
N VAL A 16 10.33 12.23 -34.34
CA VAL A 16 9.73 13.57 -34.10
C VAL A 16 9.98 13.91 -32.62
N PRO A 17 10.51 15.07 -32.28
CA PRO A 17 11.14 15.31 -30.96
C PRO A 17 10.22 15.37 -29.75
N HIS A 18 8.89 15.32 -29.82
CA HIS A 18 8.07 15.67 -28.65
C HIS A 18 6.80 14.84 -28.39
N VAL A 19 6.55 13.72 -29.09
CA VAL A 19 5.37 12.89 -28.80
C VAL A 19 5.76 11.43 -28.60
N VAL A 20 5.64 10.95 -27.37
CA VAL A 20 5.77 9.52 -27.05
C VAL A 20 4.43 8.84 -27.37
N ASP A 21 4.42 7.87 -28.29
CA ASP A 21 3.21 7.12 -28.67
C ASP A 21 2.61 6.33 -27.49
N ARG A 22 1.32 6.08 -27.54
CA ARG A 22 0.62 5.23 -26.56
C ARG A 22 1.08 3.79 -26.68
N ALA A 23 1.00 3.05 -25.58
CA ALA A 23 1.37 1.63 -25.54
C ALA A 23 0.43 0.75 -26.39
N PHE A 24 -0.85 1.10 -26.45
CA PHE A 24 -1.87 0.62 -27.37
C PHE A 24 -2.54 1.83 -28.01
N HIS A 25 -3.21 1.64 -29.13
CA HIS A 25 -3.87 2.72 -29.82
C HIS A 25 -2.92 3.87 -30.16
N ALA A 26 -1.75 3.52 -30.70
CA ALA A 26 -0.67 4.48 -30.96
C ALA A 26 -1.05 5.53 -32.00
N LYS A 27 -1.67 5.11 -33.13
CA LYS A 27 -2.14 6.03 -34.18
C LYS A 27 -3.50 6.61 -33.81
N SER A 28 -3.59 7.94 -33.73
CA SER A 28 -4.86 8.67 -33.75
C SER A 28 -5.35 8.74 -35.19
N THR A 29 -6.52 8.17 -35.47
CA THR A 29 -7.12 8.23 -36.79
C THR A 29 -7.90 9.55 -36.96
N PHE A 30 -8.62 9.97 -35.92
CA PHE A 30 -9.34 11.22 -35.89
C PHE A 30 -9.56 11.69 -34.45
N ALA A 31 -9.54 13.00 -34.22
CA ALA A 31 -9.76 13.57 -32.92
C ALA A 31 -10.50 14.90 -32.98
N VAL A 32 -11.41 15.14 -32.01
CA VAL A 32 -12.16 16.38 -31.86
C VAL A 32 -12.43 16.67 -30.38
N GLN A 33 -12.30 17.96 -29.95
CA GLN A 33 -12.40 18.36 -28.54
C GLN A 33 -13.81 18.77 -28.10
N ASP A 34 -14.70 19.08 -29.02
CA ASP A 34 -15.95 19.78 -28.81
C ASP A 34 -17.16 19.04 -29.40
N ALA A 35 -17.13 17.72 -29.46
CA ALA A 35 -18.31 16.94 -29.73
C ALA A 35 -19.35 17.15 -28.60
N GLU A 36 -20.62 16.99 -28.91
CA GLU A 36 -21.73 17.15 -27.98
C GLU A 36 -22.34 15.79 -27.67
N LEU A 37 -22.45 15.45 -26.37
CA LEU A 37 -23.24 14.30 -25.90
C LEU A 37 -24.52 14.81 -25.25
N ARG A 38 -25.66 14.44 -25.80
CA ARG A 38 -26.99 14.79 -25.32
C ARG A 38 -27.71 13.55 -24.82
N PHE A 39 -28.04 13.50 -23.54
CA PHE A 39 -28.88 12.43 -22.99
C PHE A 39 -30.29 12.49 -23.51
N LEU A 40 -30.87 11.32 -23.81
CA LEU A 40 -32.24 11.13 -24.21
C LEU A 40 -33.15 11.14 -22.98
N ASP A 41 -34.44 10.90 -23.20
CA ASP A 41 -35.40 10.60 -22.13
C ASP A 41 -35.17 9.15 -21.68
N ILE A 42 -34.39 8.99 -20.59
CA ILE A 42 -33.94 7.70 -20.05
C ILE A 42 -34.82 7.29 -18.86
N SER A 43 -34.96 5.98 -18.66
CA SER A 43 -35.73 5.44 -17.54
C SER A 43 -35.20 5.92 -16.18
N PRO A 44 -36.05 6.07 -15.13
CA PRO A 44 -35.64 6.64 -13.85
C PRO A 44 -34.49 5.90 -13.17
N ASP A 45 -34.37 4.60 -13.36
CA ASP A 45 -33.29 3.77 -12.81
C ASP A 45 -31.93 4.01 -13.48
N LEU A 46 -31.91 4.67 -14.63
CA LEU A 46 -30.70 5.11 -15.34
C LEU A 46 -30.30 6.57 -15.02
N GLN A 47 -31.17 7.31 -14.34
CA GLN A 47 -30.92 8.71 -13.99
C GLN A 47 -29.98 8.82 -12.80
N VAL A 48 -28.68 8.72 -13.08
CA VAL A 48 -27.62 8.71 -12.06
C VAL A 48 -26.65 9.86 -12.35
N GLU A 49 -26.38 10.68 -11.32
CA GLU A 49 -25.42 11.80 -11.39
C GLU A 49 -25.56 12.65 -12.66
N PHE A 50 -24.57 12.64 -13.56
CA PHE A 50 -24.59 13.42 -14.79
C PHE A 50 -25.49 12.82 -15.88
N ALA A 51 -25.90 11.57 -15.78
CA ALA A 51 -26.80 10.93 -16.72
C ALA A 51 -28.25 11.33 -16.40
N GLN A 52 -28.66 12.50 -16.87
CA GLN A 52 -30.00 13.06 -16.67
C GLN A 52 -30.67 13.35 -17.98
N PRO A 53 -31.99 13.17 -18.09
CA PRO A 53 -32.74 13.47 -19.31
C PRO A 53 -32.49 14.88 -19.85
N GLY A 54 -32.12 14.99 -21.13
CA GLY A 54 -31.85 16.28 -21.79
C GLY A 54 -30.52 16.94 -21.43
N ALA A 55 -29.74 16.40 -20.50
CA ALA A 55 -28.41 16.92 -20.15
C ALA A 55 -27.45 16.90 -21.34
N VAL A 56 -26.64 17.94 -21.48
CA VAL A 56 -25.72 18.13 -22.60
C VAL A 56 -24.34 18.39 -22.12
N TYR A 57 -23.36 17.63 -22.63
CA TYR A 57 -21.96 17.73 -22.24
C TYR A 57 -21.04 17.87 -23.44
N ALA A 58 -20.00 18.65 -23.30
CA ALA A 58 -18.90 18.67 -24.27
C ALA A 58 -18.03 17.41 -24.09
N VAL A 59 -17.62 16.81 -25.21
CA VAL A 59 -16.90 15.55 -25.26
C VAL A 59 -15.67 15.69 -26.14
N ALA A 60 -14.51 15.29 -25.60
CA ALA A 60 -13.34 15.03 -26.42
C ALA A 60 -13.41 13.59 -26.95
N VAL A 61 -13.32 13.43 -28.26
CA VAL A 61 -13.42 12.15 -28.96
C VAL A 61 -12.10 11.85 -29.65
N ARG A 62 -11.60 10.60 -29.48
CA ARG A 62 -10.41 10.11 -30.17
C ARG A 62 -10.67 8.75 -30.79
N PHE A 63 -10.64 8.68 -32.11
CA PHE A 63 -10.61 7.41 -32.84
C PHE A 63 -9.16 6.98 -33.08
N SER A 64 -8.91 5.68 -33.11
CA SER A 64 -7.55 5.14 -33.19
C SER A 64 -7.51 3.71 -33.70
N ASN A 65 -6.33 3.30 -34.19
CA ASN A 65 -6.01 1.90 -34.45
C ASN A 65 -5.54 1.23 -33.17
N ALA A 66 -5.91 -0.04 -32.91
CA ALA A 66 -5.58 -0.73 -31.65
C ALA A 66 -4.10 -1.08 -31.51
N ALA A 67 -3.36 -1.18 -32.63
CA ALA A 67 -1.94 -1.50 -32.60
C ALA A 67 -1.12 -0.55 -31.73
N GLY A 68 -0.10 -1.09 -31.06
CA GLY A 68 0.88 -0.32 -30.28
C GLY A 68 1.97 0.36 -31.15
N ARG A 69 1.75 0.48 -32.43
CA ARG A 69 2.60 1.16 -33.42
C ARG A 69 1.73 1.92 -34.41
N ARG A 70 2.21 3.01 -34.96
CA ARG A 70 1.56 3.70 -36.07
C ARG A 70 1.67 2.81 -37.31
N GLN A 71 0.54 2.53 -37.94
CA GLN A 71 0.46 1.73 -39.17
C GLN A 71 -0.61 2.32 -40.10
N PRO A 72 -0.51 2.06 -41.43
CA PRO A 72 -1.53 2.48 -42.37
C PRO A 72 -2.91 1.97 -42.04
N ASP A 73 -3.96 2.69 -42.43
CA ASP A 73 -5.35 2.31 -42.13
C ASP A 73 -5.83 1.07 -42.87
N TYR A 74 -5.21 0.74 -44.01
CA TYR A 74 -5.50 -0.49 -44.74
C TYR A 74 -4.92 -1.77 -44.10
N GLU A 75 -3.98 -1.62 -43.12
CA GLU A 75 -3.51 -2.78 -42.36
C GLU A 75 -4.64 -3.28 -41.44
N PRO A 76 -4.83 -4.62 -41.40
CA PRO A 76 -5.84 -5.21 -40.55
C PRO A 76 -5.61 -4.87 -39.07
N ASP A 77 -6.59 -4.27 -38.41
CA ASP A 77 -6.54 -3.88 -37.01
C ASP A 77 -7.94 -3.64 -36.44
N LEU A 78 -8.08 -3.76 -35.13
CA LEU A 78 -9.24 -3.26 -34.41
C LEU A 78 -9.24 -1.72 -34.40
N ARG A 79 -10.40 -1.13 -34.38
CA ARG A 79 -10.59 0.32 -34.25
C ARG A 79 -11.08 0.63 -32.85
N GLY A 80 -10.57 1.68 -32.26
CA GLY A 80 -10.97 2.13 -30.93
C GLY A 80 -11.53 3.54 -30.95
N VAL A 81 -12.40 3.83 -30.00
CA VAL A 81 -12.85 5.17 -29.67
C VAL A 81 -12.70 5.41 -28.17
N ALA A 82 -12.15 6.56 -27.83
CA ALA A 82 -12.10 7.06 -26.46
C ALA A 82 -12.91 8.36 -26.38
N LEU A 83 -13.82 8.41 -25.43
CA LEU A 83 -14.66 9.57 -25.13
C LEU A 83 -14.24 10.12 -23.77
N ARG A 84 -14.05 11.43 -23.66
CA ARG A 84 -13.95 12.15 -22.39
C ARG A 84 -15.08 13.12 -22.24
N ILE A 85 -16.07 12.75 -21.45
CA ILE A 85 -17.24 13.57 -21.13
C ILE A 85 -16.81 14.59 -20.08
N LYS A 86 -16.93 15.86 -20.37
CA LYS A 86 -16.63 16.97 -19.47
C LYS A 86 -17.87 17.32 -18.65
N VAL A 87 -18.06 16.62 -17.55
CA VAL A 87 -19.24 16.78 -16.69
C VAL A 87 -19.22 18.15 -15.99
N SER A 88 -18.05 18.57 -15.51
CA SER A 88 -17.79 19.90 -14.95
C SER A 88 -16.32 20.25 -15.15
N PRO A 89 -15.87 21.48 -14.83
CA PRO A 89 -14.45 21.83 -14.89
C PRO A 89 -13.55 20.91 -14.07
N LYS A 90 -14.11 20.25 -13.07
CA LYS A 90 -13.40 19.37 -12.12
C LYS A 90 -13.73 17.88 -12.26
N GLN A 91 -14.77 17.52 -13.02
CA GLN A 91 -15.26 16.15 -13.13
C GLN A 91 -15.32 15.70 -14.59
N GLN A 92 -14.70 14.57 -14.85
CA GLN A 92 -14.62 13.94 -16.18
C GLN A 92 -15.07 12.49 -16.07
N HIS A 93 -15.60 11.97 -17.19
CA HIS A 93 -15.93 10.56 -17.32
C HIS A 93 -15.37 10.05 -18.65
N ASP A 94 -14.50 9.02 -18.59
CA ASP A 94 -13.87 8.43 -19.76
C ASP A 94 -14.53 7.10 -20.13
N LEU A 95 -14.94 6.96 -21.39
CA LEU A 95 -15.38 5.69 -21.99
C LEU A 95 -14.38 5.25 -23.05
N LEU A 96 -13.88 4.03 -22.94
CA LEU A 96 -12.95 3.42 -23.89
C LEU A 96 -13.62 2.20 -24.52
N MET A 97 -13.73 2.21 -25.85
CA MET A 97 -14.47 1.20 -26.61
C MET A 97 -13.67 0.77 -27.83
N VAL A 98 -13.91 -0.47 -28.30
CA VAL A 98 -13.32 -1.04 -29.52
C VAL A 98 -14.43 -1.65 -30.41
N ASN A 99 -14.18 -1.75 -31.71
CA ASN A 99 -15.14 -2.28 -32.67
C ASN A 99 -15.20 -3.82 -32.66
N SER A 100 -15.15 -4.41 -31.48
CA SER A 100 -15.34 -5.85 -31.26
C SER A 100 -16.22 -6.09 -30.04
N PRO A 101 -17.27 -6.94 -30.15
CA PRO A 101 -18.19 -7.21 -29.05
C PRO A 101 -17.58 -8.14 -27.99
N MET A 102 -16.41 -8.67 -28.19
CA MET A 102 -15.74 -9.57 -27.23
C MET A 102 -14.23 -9.42 -27.25
N SER A 103 -13.60 -9.73 -26.12
CA SER A 103 -12.14 -9.83 -26.00
C SER A 103 -11.63 -11.19 -26.46
N HIS A 104 -10.37 -11.25 -26.87
CA HIS A 104 -9.68 -12.52 -27.09
C HIS A 104 -9.41 -13.28 -25.77
N ALA A 105 -9.35 -12.58 -24.66
CA ALA A 105 -9.07 -13.14 -23.34
C ALA A 105 -10.34 -13.14 -22.48
N ARG A 106 -10.49 -14.16 -21.62
CA ARG A 106 -11.56 -14.22 -20.63
C ARG A 106 -11.33 -13.21 -19.51
N ASP A 107 -10.08 -13.11 -19.09
CA ASP A 107 -9.66 -12.34 -17.94
C ASP A 107 -8.29 -11.66 -18.17
N ALA A 108 -7.88 -10.83 -17.21
CA ALA A 108 -6.63 -10.09 -17.28
C ALA A 108 -5.39 -11.00 -17.37
N ARG A 109 -5.42 -12.16 -16.71
CA ARG A 109 -4.29 -13.11 -16.73
C ARG A 109 -4.09 -13.71 -18.11
N GLN A 110 -5.18 -14.13 -18.76
CA GLN A 110 -5.15 -14.58 -20.16
C GLN A 110 -4.71 -13.46 -21.10
N PHE A 111 -5.23 -12.24 -20.89
CA PHE A 111 -4.86 -11.09 -21.71
C PHE A 111 -3.36 -10.83 -21.69
N VAL A 112 -2.78 -10.72 -20.49
CA VAL A 112 -1.34 -10.48 -20.33
C VAL A 112 -0.50 -11.63 -20.90
N LYS A 113 -0.89 -12.89 -20.64
CA LYS A 113 -0.18 -14.06 -21.15
C LYS A 113 -0.22 -14.12 -22.67
N PHE A 114 -1.37 -13.84 -23.28
CA PHE A 114 -1.53 -13.81 -24.72
C PHE A 114 -0.73 -12.66 -25.36
N ALA A 115 -0.80 -11.46 -24.80
CA ALA A 115 -0.03 -10.32 -25.26
C ALA A 115 1.48 -10.59 -25.22
N ASN A 116 1.97 -11.22 -24.16
CA ASN A 116 3.38 -11.63 -24.05
C ASN A 116 3.76 -12.73 -25.05
N ALA A 117 2.88 -13.69 -25.32
CA ALA A 117 3.14 -14.80 -26.25
C ALA A 117 3.18 -14.34 -27.72
N THR A 118 2.38 -13.33 -28.06
CA THR A 118 2.27 -12.83 -29.46
C THR A 118 3.22 -11.70 -29.79
N THR A 119 3.94 -11.18 -28.81
CA THR A 119 4.90 -10.08 -28.96
C THR A 119 6.34 -10.61 -29.14
N GLY A 120 6.99 -10.28 -30.25
CA GLY A 120 8.37 -10.71 -30.55
C GLY A 120 8.51 -11.23 -31.98
N GLY A 121 9.72 -11.73 -32.31
CA GLY A 121 9.99 -12.36 -33.61
C GLY A 121 9.29 -13.72 -33.73
N THR A 122 9.27 -14.27 -34.96
CA THR A 122 8.53 -15.51 -35.30
C THR A 122 8.82 -16.68 -34.34
N VAL A 123 10.08 -16.90 -34.01
CA VAL A 123 10.50 -17.97 -33.08
C VAL A 123 9.92 -17.74 -31.66
N SER A 124 9.96 -16.52 -31.17
CA SER A 124 9.40 -16.16 -29.87
C SER A 124 7.89 -16.36 -29.80
N ARG A 125 7.19 -16.10 -30.91
CA ARG A 125 5.72 -16.32 -31.02
C ARG A 125 5.36 -17.81 -30.98
N VAL A 126 6.12 -18.66 -31.69
CA VAL A 126 5.88 -20.11 -31.67
C VAL A 126 6.03 -20.67 -30.26
N PHE A 127 7.13 -20.34 -29.57
CA PHE A 127 7.33 -20.74 -28.17
C PHE A 127 6.29 -20.14 -27.22
N GLY A 128 5.89 -18.89 -27.44
CA GLY A 128 4.86 -18.23 -26.67
C GLY A 128 3.50 -18.92 -26.79
N LEU A 129 3.10 -19.27 -28.01
CA LEU A 129 1.85 -19.98 -28.27
C LEU A 129 1.88 -21.44 -27.75
N ALA A 130 3.01 -22.14 -27.86
CA ALA A 130 3.19 -23.45 -27.25
C ALA A 130 3.06 -23.39 -25.71
N ASN A 131 3.62 -22.35 -25.09
CA ASN A 131 3.48 -22.11 -23.66
C ASN A 131 2.02 -21.78 -23.26
N LEU A 132 1.30 -21.00 -24.05
CA LEU A 132 -0.14 -20.76 -23.83
C LEU A 132 -0.94 -22.06 -23.90
N ALA A 133 -0.67 -22.91 -24.90
CA ALA A 133 -1.33 -24.20 -25.07
C ALA A 133 -1.05 -25.13 -23.89
N SER A 134 0.16 -25.09 -23.32
CA SER A 134 0.50 -25.87 -22.12
C SER A 134 -0.20 -25.38 -20.85
N ILE A 135 -0.53 -24.09 -20.77
CA ILE A 135 -1.16 -23.49 -19.58
C ILE A 135 -2.69 -23.58 -19.63
N TYR A 136 -3.27 -23.30 -20.78
CA TYR A 136 -4.73 -23.16 -20.94
C TYR A 136 -5.38 -24.27 -21.77
N GLY A 137 -4.58 -25.13 -22.39
CA GLY A 137 -5.03 -26.14 -23.34
C GLY A 137 -5.08 -25.63 -24.78
N LEU A 138 -5.04 -26.57 -25.74
CA LEU A 138 -5.00 -26.24 -27.17
C LEU A 138 -6.30 -25.58 -27.66
N SER A 139 -7.45 -26.09 -27.21
CA SER A 139 -8.77 -25.56 -27.60
C SER A 139 -8.94 -24.09 -27.22
N GLU A 140 -8.51 -23.73 -26.01
CA GLU A 140 -8.61 -22.36 -25.48
C GLU A 140 -7.63 -21.42 -26.20
N THR A 141 -6.42 -21.90 -26.48
CA THR A 141 -5.45 -21.13 -27.28
C THR A 141 -5.95 -20.86 -28.69
N VAL A 142 -6.57 -21.87 -29.35
CA VAL A 142 -7.20 -21.72 -30.66
C VAL A 142 -8.38 -20.74 -30.60
N ARG A 143 -9.21 -20.79 -29.55
CA ARG A 143 -10.29 -19.82 -29.35
C ARG A 143 -9.75 -18.39 -29.24
N MET A 144 -8.69 -18.17 -28.47
CA MET A 144 -8.06 -16.84 -28.35
C MET A 144 -7.55 -16.33 -29.70
N LEU A 145 -6.87 -17.18 -30.47
CA LEU A 145 -6.37 -16.83 -31.80
C LEU A 145 -7.52 -16.53 -32.76
N ARG A 146 -8.58 -17.36 -32.75
CA ARG A 146 -9.77 -17.12 -33.60
C ARG A 146 -10.44 -15.79 -33.30
N ASN A 147 -10.59 -15.43 -32.01
CA ASN A 147 -11.21 -14.16 -31.62
C ASN A 147 -10.36 -12.95 -32.07
N VAL A 148 -9.04 -13.05 -31.99
CA VAL A 148 -8.14 -12.02 -32.55
C VAL A 148 -8.27 -11.94 -34.06
N SER A 149 -8.21 -13.09 -34.79
CA SER A 149 -8.33 -13.11 -36.25
C SER A 149 -9.65 -12.53 -36.73
N ALA A 150 -10.76 -12.87 -36.08
CA ALA A 150 -12.07 -12.37 -36.46
C ALA A 150 -12.15 -10.82 -36.37
N GLY A 151 -11.49 -10.23 -35.35
CA GLY A 151 -11.42 -8.77 -35.26
C GLY A 151 -10.48 -8.11 -36.28
N HIS A 152 -9.40 -8.81 -36.71
CA HIS A 152 -8.40 -8.27 -37.63
C HIS A 152 -8.74 -8.48 -39.11
N GLN A 153 -9.60 -9.43 -39.46
CA GLN A 153 -9.92 -9.72 -40.89
C GLN A 153 -10.95 -8.76 -41.50
N ARG A 154 -11.56 -7.89 -40.72
CA ARG A 154 -12.59 -6.98 -41.16
C ARG A 154 -12.02 -5.74 -41.82
N LYS A 155 -12.28 -5.52 -43.10
CA LYS A 155 -11.98 -4.21 -43.74
C LYS A 155 -12.98 -3.17 -43.27
N VAL A 156 -12.48 -2.18 -42.55
CA VAL A 156 -13.30 -1.06 -42.05
C VAL A 156 -13.43 0.01 -43.13
N ARG A 157 -14.64 0.30 -43.60
CA ARG A 157 -14.89 1.31 -44.63
C ARG A 157 -14.86 2.75 -44.08
N SER A 158 -15.38 2.93 -42.86
CA SER A 158 -15.44 4.22 -42.18
C SER A 158 -15.49 3.99 -40.67
N ILE A 159 -14.80 4.81 -39.91
CA ILE A 159 -14.92 4.81 -38.45
C ILE A 159 -16.29 5.32 -37.98
N ALA A 160 -17.02 6.05 -38.82
CA ALA A 160 -18.40 6.54 -38.55
C ALA A 160 -19.46 5.44 -38.69
N THR A 161 -19.16 4.32 -39.35
CA THR A 161 -20.10 3.21 -39.56
C THR A 161 -19.87 2.00 -38.69
N GLU A 162 -18.85 2.05 -37.85
CA GLU A 162 -18.51 0.97 -36.90
C GLU A 162 -19.30 1.11 -35.59
N THR A 163 -19.66 -0.04 -35.02
CA THR A 163 -20.14 -0.09 -33.64
C THR A 163 -18.95 -0.39 -32.72
N TYR A 164 -18.88 0.30 -31.57
CA TYR A 164 -17.83 0.15 -30.60
C TYR A 164 -18.41 -0.30 -29.26
N TRP A 165 -17.75 -1.25 -28.57
CA TRP A 165 -18.18 -1.79 -27.29
C TRP A 165 -17.13 -1.51 -26.23
N SER A 166 -17.55 -1.19 -24.99
CA SER A 166 -16.66 -1.18 -23.86
C SER A 166 -16.11 -2.61 -23.62
N LEU A 167 -14.81 -2.73 -23.29
CA LEU A 167 -14.16 -4.03 -23.11
C LEU A 167 -14.73 -4.83 -21.93
N GLY A 168 -15.25 -4.16 -20.91
CA GLY A 168 -15.88 -4.77 -19.76
C GLY A 168 -17.10 -3.98 -19.30
N ALA A 169 -17.81 -4.55 -18.34
CA ALA A 169 -18.93 -3.90 -17.70
C ALA A 169 -18.49 -2.72 -16.84
N ILE A 170 -19.41 -1.76 -16.64
CA ILE A 170 -19.26 -0.66 -15.67
C ILE A 170 -20.44 -0.69 -14.72
N ARG A 171 -20.26 -0.21 -13.53
CA ARG A 171 -21.33 0.08 -12.56
C ARG A 171 -22.20 1.20 -13.12
N TRP A 172 -23.50 1.17 -12.85
CA TRP A 172 -24.40 2.27 -13.16
C TRP A 172 -25.29 2.53 -11.96
N GLY A 173 -24.97 3.57 -11.22
CA GLY A 173 -25.57 3.82 -9.90
C GLY A 173 -25.25 2.72 -8.89
N ASP A 174 -26.18 2.47 -7.97
CA ASP A 174 -25.94 1.54 -6.86
C ASP A 174 -26.28 0.09 -7.18
N THR A 175 -27.15 -0.16 -8.15
CA THR A 175 -27.80 -1.47 -8.35
C THR A 175 -27.56 -2.10 -9.72
N LEU A 176 -27.07 -1.34 -10.70
CA LEU A 176 -26.94 -1.84 -12.06
C LEU A 176 -25.48 -2.06 -12.45
N ALA A 177 -25.25 -3.09 -13.26
CA ALA A 177 -24.06 -3.27 -14.06
C ALA A 177 -24.47 -3.24 -15.53
N VAL A 178 -23.74 -2.46 -16.33
CA VAL A 178 -24.05 -2.28 -17.75
C VAL A 178 -22.79 -2.41 -18.59
N ARG A 179 -22.98 -2.71 -19.87
CA ARG A 179 -21.97 -2.60 -20.89
C ARG A 179 -22.33 -1.48 -21.83
N CYS A 180 -21.42 -0.56 -22.09
CA CYS A 180 -21.66 0.54 -23.02
C CYS A 180 -21.30 0.12 -24.45
N LEU A 181 -22.06 0.64 -25.41
CA LEU A 181 -21.73 0.57 -26.81
C LEU A 181 -22.11 1.88 -27.53
N LEU A 182 -21.29 2.23 -28.52
CA LEU A 182 -21.49 3.41 -29.39
C LEU A 182 -21.75 2.89 -30.79
N ARG A 183 -22.98 3.07 -31.27
CA ARG A 183 -23.38 2.62 -32.63
C ARG A 183 -23.67 3.81 -33.54
N PRO A 184 -23.44 3.68 -34.86
CA PRO A 184 -23.82 4.73 -35.82
C PRO A 184 -25.29 5.08 -35.70
N ALA A 185 -25.65 6.35 -35.91
CA ALA A 185 -27.04 6.74 -36.04
C ALA A 185 -27.69 6.00 -37.23
N PRO A 186 -29.00 5.69 -37.16
CA PRO A 186 -29.65 4.85 -38.17
C PRO A 186 -29.59 5.41 -39.61
N ASP A 187 -29.41 6.70 -39.74
CA ASP A 187 -29.31 7.41 -41.02
C ASP A 187 -27.87 7.51 -41.55
N THR A 188 -26.90 6.87 -40.90
CA THR A 188 -25.52 6.91 -41.31
C THR A 188 -25.26 6.07 -42.57
N LEU A 189 -24.87 6.73 -43.65
CA LEU A 189 -24.56 6.05 -44.92
C LEU A 189 -23.25 5.25 -44.82
N LEU A 190 -23.15 4.14 -45.54
CA LEU A 190 -21.93 3.37 -45.65
C LEU A 190 -20.81 4.19 -46.28
N GLY A 191 -19.58 3.98 -45.85
CA GLY A 191 -18.41 4.58 -46.46
C GLY A 191 -18.00 3.98 -47.79
N PRO A 192 -17.10 4.66 -48.53
CA PRO A 192 -16.53 4.13 -49.78
C PRO A 192 -15.71 2.85 -49.49
N GLU A 193 -15.32 2.13 -50.53
CA GLU A 193 -14.40 1.02 -50.37
C GLU A 193 -13.02 1.50 -49.87
N PRO A 194 -12.38 0.75 -49.00
CA PRO A 194 -11.07 1.11 -48.46
C PRO A 194 -10.03 1.26 -49.56
N SER A 195 -9.24 2.34 -49.50
CA SER A 195 -8.14 2.57 -50.42
C SER A 195 -6.85 1.92 -49.90
N GLU A 196 -6.27 1.01 -50.65
CA GLU A 196 -4.94 0.39 -50.32
C GLU A 196 -3.78 1.34 -50.70
N HIS A 197 -4.04 2.45 -51.32
CA HIS A 197 -3.05 3.45 -51.73
C HIS A 197 -3.00 4.68 -50.82
N ASP A 198 -3.98 4.82 -49.92
CA ASP A 198 -4.07 5.90 -48.97
C ASP A 198 -3.88 5.38 -47.52
N PRO A 199 -2.71 5.60 -46.90
CA PRO A 199 -2.45 5.13 -45.54
C PRO A 199 -3.30 5.82 -44.46
N GLU A 200 -3.97 6.91 -44.77
CA GLU A 200 -4.80 7.72 -43.89
C GLU A 200 -6.28 7.76 -44.35
N TYR A 201 -6.73 6.78 -45.15
CA TYR A 201 -8.04 6.85 -45.79
C TYR A 201 -9.22 7.00 -44.81
N LEU A 202 -9.10 6.45 -43.59
CA LEU A 202 -10.15 6.61 -42.55
C LEU A 202 -10.23 8.04 -42.04
N SER A 203 -9.09 8.72 -41.92
CA SER A 203 -9.03 10.11 -41.54
C SER A 203 -9.62 11.02 -42.62
N HIS A 204 -9.30 10.75 -43.90
CA HIS A 204 -9.84 11.46 -45.03
C HIS A 204 -11.35 11.26 -45.18
N GLU A 205 -11.83 10.04 -44.99
CA GLU A 205 -13.24 9.69 -45.06
C GLU A 205 -14.07 10.42 -44.02
N ILE A 206 -13.68 10.40 -42.73
CA ILE A 206 -14.42 11.06 -41.68
C ILE A 206 -14.40 12.59 -41.81
N ALA A 207 -13.26 13.16 -42.23
CA ALA A 207 -13.16 14.59 -42.54
C ALA A 207 -14.07 15.01 -43.67
N HIS A 208 -14.17 14.20 -44.74
CA HIS A 208 -15.08 14.41 -45.83
C HIS A 208 -16.54 14.40 -45.39
N ARG A 209 -16.94 13.44 -44.53
CA ARG A 209 -18.27 13.41 -43.92
C ARG A 209 -18.59 14.66 -43.14
N LEU A 210 -17.67 15.07 -42.27
CA LEU A 210 -17.87 16.25 -41.43
C LEU A 210 -17.96 17.54 -42.25
N ALA A 211 -17.31 17.60 -43.41
CA ALA A 211 -17.46 18.73 -44.34
C ALA A 211 -18.85 18.80 -44.95
N GLN A 212 -19.54 17.67 -45.09
CA GLN A 212 -20.90 17.59 -45.65
C GLN A 212 -21.97 17.78 -44.58
N GLY A 213 -21.81 17.21 -43.37
CA GLY A 213 -22.84 17.26 -42.33
C GLY A 213 -22.31 16.81 -40.95
N ASP A 214 -23.21 16.82 -39.97
CA ASP A 214 -22.93 16.28 -38.65
C ASP A 214 -22.75 14.76 -38.70
N VAL A 215 -21.78 14.23 -37.94
CA VAL A 215 -21.66 12.78 -37.74
C VAL A 215 -22.20 12.43 -36.36
N ARG A 216 -23.13 11.49 -36.30
CA ARG A 216 -23.87 11.14 -35.09
C ARG A 216 -23.73 9.67 -34.75
N PHE A 217 -23.63 9.40 -33.42
CA PHE A 217 -23.66 8.08 -32.85
C PHE A 217 -24.68 8.02 -31.70
N GLU A 218 -25.28 6.86 -31.51
CA GLU A 218 -26.07 6.55 -30.33
C GLU A 218 -25.18 5.87 -29.29
N LEU A 219 -25.10 6.43 -28.09
CA LEU A 219 -24.56 5.77 -26.95
C LEU A 219 -25.66 4.92 -26.33
N CYS A 220 -25.45 3.61 -26.30
CA CYS A 220 -26.39 2.65 -25.74
C CYS A 220 -25.76 1.90 -24.60
N ILE A 221 -26.59 1.29 -23.75
CA ILE A 221 -26.18 0.33 -22.72
C ILE A 221 -26.87 -1.01 -22.97
N GLN A 222 -26.18 -2.08 -22.55
CA GLN A 222 -26.72 -3.41 -22.37
C GLN A 222 -26.68 -3.71 -20.86
N ARG A 223 -27.82 -4.17 -20.30
CA ARG A 223 -27.93 -4.46 -18.87
C ARG A 223 -27.41 -5.85 -18.55
N PHE A 224 -26.73 -6.00 -17.42
CA PHE A 224 -26.38 -7.30 -16.86
C PHE A 224 -27.69 -8.07 -16.54
N VAL A 225 -27.75 -9.31 -17.00
CA VAL A 225 -28.88 -10.21 -16.77
C VAL A 225 -28.46 -11.32 -15.81
N ASP A 226 -27.43 -12.09 -16.15
CA ASP A 226 -26.90 -13.18 -15.35
C ASP A 226 -25.42 -13.45 -15.65
N MET A 227 -24.81 -14.30 -14.85
CA MET A 227 -23.38 -14.62 -14.95
C MET A 227 -23.01 -15.53 -16.12
N GLU A 228 -23.98 -16.17 -16.76
CA GLU A 228 -23.77 -17.06 -17.92
C GLU A 228 -23.84 -16.30 -19.24
N SER A 229 -24.92 -15.54 -19.43
CA SER A 229 -25.23 -14.83 -20.68
C SER A 229 -24.51 -13.49 -20.80
N THR A 230 -24.33 -12.78 -19.67
CA THR A 230 -23.77 -11.43 -19.60
C THR A 230 -22.65 -11.31 -18.54
N PRO A 231 -21.66 -12.22 -18.52
CA PRO A 231 -20.68 -12.27 -17.44
C PRO A 231 -19.82 -11.01 -17.34
N ILE A 232 -19.62 -10.52 -16.11
CA ILE A 232 -18.78 -9.35 -15.80
C ILE A 232 -17.28 -9.73 -15.82
N GLU A 233 -16.94 -10.91 -15.29
CA GLU A 233 -15.55 -11.35 -15.14
C GLU A 233 -15.00 -12.10 -16.37
N ASN A 234 -15.86 -12.45 -17.34
CA ASN A 234 -15.46 -13.14 -18.57
C ASN A 234 -15.75 -12.28 -19.81
N THR A 235 -14.76 -11.52 -20.24
CA THR A 235 -14.88 -10.59 -21.37
C THR A 235 -14.80 -11.28 -22.75
N ALA A 236 -14.62 -12.58 -22.81
CA ALA A 236 -14.63 -13.34 -24.07
C ALA A 236 -16.05 -13.80 -24.50
N VAL A 237 -17.07 -13.47 -23.71
CA VAL A 237 -18.48 -13.74 -24.01
C VAL A 237 -19.13 -12.49 -24.60
N THR A 238 -19.80 -12.66 -25.73
CA THR A 238 -20.63 -11.59 -26.32
C THR A 238 -21.97 -11.49 -25.59
N TRP A 239 -22.32 -10.32 -25.14
CA TRP A 239 -23.68 -10.06 -24.64
C TRP A 239 -24.61 -9.95 -25.82
N LEU A 240 -25.45 -10.95 -26.02
CA LEU A 240 -26.34 -11.03 -27.20
C LEU A 240 -27.51 -10.05 -27.06
N ASP A 241 -27.83 -9.36 -28.13
CA ASP A 241 -28.93 -8.40 -28.18
C ASP A 241 -30.29 -9.06 -27.88
N SER A 242 -30.43 -10.36 -28.14
CA SER A 242 -31.62 -11.14 -27.78
C SER A 242 -31.80 -11.36 -26.28
N VAL A 243 -30.70 -11.27 -25.48
CA VAL A 243 -30.68 -11.45 -24.02
C VAL A 243 -30.66 -10.10 -23.31
N SER A 244 -29.83 -9.20 -23.79
CA SER A 244 -29.68 -7.83 -23.29
C SER A 244 -29.72 -6.84 -24.47
N PRO A 245 -30.90 -6.41 -24.89
CA PRO A 245 -31.06 -5.50 -26.03
C PRO A 245 -30.38 -4.15 -25.72
N PRO A 246 -29.69 -3.56 -26.70
CA PRO A 246 -29.08 -2.23 -26.56
C PRO A 246 -30.14 -1.15 -26.36
N GLU A 247 -30.08 -0.45 -25.24
CA GLU A 247 -30.95 0.66 -24.86
C GLU A 247 -30.24 1.99 -25.15
N PRO A 248 -30.73 2.84 -26.09
CA PRO A 248 -30.11 4.14 -26.35
C PRO A 248 -30.30 5.09 -25.16
N ILE A 249 -29.24 5.69 -24.70
CA ILE A 249 -29.29 6.62 -23.56
C ILE A 249 -28.83 8.04 -23.90
N ALA A 250 -28.03 8.20 -24.95
CA ALA A 250 -27.56 9.52 -25.37
C ALA A 250 -27.16 9.52 -26.85
N VAL A 251 -27.09 10.70 -27.45
CA VAL A 251 -26.60 10.91 -28.81
C VAL A 251 -25.31 11.74 -28.74
N LEU A 252 -24.25 11.20 -29.30
CA LEU A 252 -22.99 11.88 -29.54
C LEU A 252 -22.99 12.52 -30.91
N THR A 253 -22.79 13.82 -31.01
CA THR A 253 -22.77 14.59 -32.25
C THR A 253 -21.40 15.27 -32.41
N MET A 254 -20.73 14.94 -33.51
CA MET A 254 -19.62 15.74 -34.02
C MET A 254 -20.18 16.70 -35.07
N ARG A 255 -20.07 18.01 -34.84
CA ARG A 255 -20.66 19.04 -35.68
C ARG A 255 -19.94 19.16 -37.02
N LYS A 256 -20.68 19.51 -38.06
CA LYS A 256 -20.18 19.86 -39.40
C LYS A 256 -19.00 20.84 -39.28
N ARG A 257 -17.89 20.49 -39.92
CA ARG A 257 -16.67 21.29 -39.97
C ARG A 257 -15.76 20.86 -41.12
N VAL A 258 -14.95 21.79 -41.63
CA VAL A 258 -13.83 21.46 -42.51
C VAL A 258 -12.61 21.14 -41.68
N VAL A 259 -12.03 19.97 -41.87
CA VAL A 259 -10.83 19.50 -41.13
C VAL A 259 -9.70 19.31 -42.16
N ASP A 260 -8.57 19.94 -41.93
CA ASP A 260 -7.37 19.65 -42.67
C ASP A 260 -6.69 18.41 -42.06
N VAL A 261 -6.76 17.31 -42.80
CA VAL A 261 -6.24 16.00 -42.32
C VAL A 261 -4.73 15.91 -42.54
N ASP A 262 -4.18 16.63 -43.50
CA ASP A 262 -2.75 16.64 -43.78
C ASP A 262 -1.98 17.39 -42.69
N ASP A 263 -2.63 18.30 -41.96
CA ASP A 263 -2.12 18.84 -40.72
C ASP A 263 -2.31 17.88 -39.54
N GLN A 264 -1.62 16.72 -39.57
CA GLN A 264 -1.58 15.76 -38.47
C GLN A 264 -1.08 16.35 -37.13
N GLN A 265 -0.62 17.61 -37.14
CA GLN A 265 -0.24 18.40 -35.99
C GLN A 265 -1.32 19.44 -35.61
N GLY A 266 -2.52 19.32 -36.12
CA GLY A 266 -3.65 20.15 -35.73
C GLY A 266 -3.79 20.28 -34.23
N ILE A 267 -4.28 21.43 -33.76
CA ILE A 267 -4.36 21.75 -32.31
C ILE A 267 -5.18 20.68 -31.59
N ASP A 268 -6.26 20.18 -32.15
CA ASP A 268 -7.14 19.19 -31.56
C ASP A 268 -6.43 17.85 -31.37
N THR A 269 -5.74 17.36 -32.37
CA THR A 269 -5.00 16.10 -32.29
C THR A 269 -3.88 16.16 -31.25
N ARG A 270 -3.13 17.25 -31.21
CA ARG A 270 -2.05 17.45 -30.21
C ARG A 270 -2.58 17.49 -28.79
N VAL A 271 -3.63 18.24 -28.53
CA VAL A 271 -4.24 18.35 -27.21
C VAL A 271 -4.83 17.01 -26.79
N ILE A 272 -5.55 16.32 -27.67
CA ILE A 272 -6.18 15.03 -27.34
C ILE A 272 -5.13 13.93 -27.19
N ASP A 273 -4.09 13.90 -27.99
CA ASP A 273 -3.00 12.92 -27.83
C ASP A 273 -2.17 13.15 -26.56
N SER A 274 -2.14 14.36 -26.02
CA SER A 274 -1.56 14.64 -24.70
C SER A 274 -2.41 14.13 -23.53
N MET A 275 -3.73 13.93 -23.73
CA MET A 275 -4.64 13.49 -22.66
C MET A 275 -4.35 12.04 -22.26
N ALA A 276 -4.48 11.74 -20.96
CA ALA A 276 -4.47 10.40 -20.42
C ALA A 276 -5.91 9.87 -20.31
N PHE A 277 -6.42 9.20 -21.37
CA PHE A 277 -7.69 8.50 -21.27
C PHE A 277 -7.54 7.26 -20.40
N ASN A 278 -8.40 7.14 -19.41
CA ASN A 278 -8.41 6.03 -18.46
C ASN A 278 -9.85 5.71 -18.07
N PRO A 279 -10.35 4.47 -18.21
CA PRO A 279 -11.72 4.14 -17.82
C PRO A 279 -12.00 4.37 -16.33
N TRP A 280 -10.97 4.54 -15.52
CA TRP A 280 -11.07 4.89 -14.10
C TRP A 280 -11.16 6.40 -13.83
N ASN A 281 -11.07 7.25 -14.84
CA ASN A 281 -11.47 8.65 -14.74
C ASN A 281 -13.00 8.73 -14.76
N THR A 282 -13.60 8.47 -13.61
CA THR A 282 -15.04 8.42 -13.42
C THR A 282 -15.39 8.54 -11.95
N THR A 283 -16.68 8.62 -11.62
CA THR A 283 -17.18 8.54 -10.25
C THR A 283 -17.39 7.08 -9.83
N ASP A 284 -17.60 6.84 -8.55
CA ASP A 284 -17.86 5.47 -8.06
C ASP A 284 -19.14 4.88 -8.63
N SER A 285 -20.14 5.71 -8.92
CA SER A 285 -21.38 5.29 -9.54
C SER A 285 -21.21 4.70 -10.95
N PHE A 286 -20.13 5.02 -11.63
CA PHE A 286 -19.82 4.54 -12.99
C PHE A 286 -18.48 3.80 -13.06
N ARG A 287 -17.99 3.27 -11.96
CA ARG A 287 -16.68 2.61 -11.92
C ARG A 287 -16.64 1.36 -12.80
N PRO A 288 -15.51 1.08 -13.44
CA PRO A 288 -15.32 -0.15 -14.20
C PRO A 288 -15.41 -1.40 -13.33
N LEU A 289 -16.06 -2.44 -13.81
CA LEU A 289 -16.22 -3.73 -13.15
C LEU A 289 -15.39 -4.82 -13.86
N GLY A 290 -15.12 -5.90 -13.13
CA GLY A 290 -14.38 -7.05 -13.64
C GLY A 290 -12.86 -6.92 -13.58
N ASN A 291 -12.18 -8.08 -13.57
CA ASN A 291 -10.73 -8.15 -13.38
C ASN A 291 -9.94 -7.54 -14.55
N LEU A 292 -10.46 -7.61 -15.79
CA LEU A 292 -9.79 -7.01 -16.93
C LEU A 292 -9.75 -5.48 -16.81
N ASN A 293 -10.84 -4.86 -16.35
CA ASN A 293 -10.90 -3.42 -16.12
C ASN A 293 -9.97 -3.01 -14.97
N ARG A 294 -9.86 -3.81 -13.89
CA ARG A 294 -8.89 -3.55 -12.81
C ARG A 294 -7.46 -3.59 -13.33
N ALA A 295 -7.12 -4.57 -14.16
CA ALA A 295 -5.79 -4.66 -14.76
C ALA A 295 -5.51 -3.52 -15.77
N SER A 296 -6.52 -3.07 -16.51
CA SER A 296 -6.38 -1.99 -17.49
C SER A 296 -5.98 -0.66 -16.84
N LYS A 297 -6.38 -0.43 -15.57
CA LYS A 297 -5.97 0.75 -14.80
C LYS A 297 -4.46 0.85 -14.70
N ALA A 298 -3.81 -0.21 -14.21
CA ALA A 298 -2.36 -0.24 -14.06
C ALA A 298 -1.62 -0.01 -15.40
N ILE A 299 -2.20 -0.50 -16.50
CA ILE A 299 -1.63 -0.31 -17.85
C ILE A 299 -1.80 1.14 -18.32
N ALA A 300 -2.97 1.73 -18.09
CA ALA A 300 -3.27 3.10 -18.48
C ALA A 300 -2.41 4.10 -17.68
N ASP A 301 -2.34 3.92 -16.38
CA ASP A 301 -1.52 4.75 -15.48
C ASP A 301 -0.04 4.67 -15.85
N ALA A 302 0.45 3.47 -16.12
CA ALA A 302 1.81 3.23 -16.57
C ALA A 302 2.15 3.90 -17.90
N SER A 303 1.26 3.78 -18.86
CA SER A 303 1.44 4.40 -20.19
C SER A 303 1.40 5.93 -20.10
N ALA A 304 0.51 6.48 -19.26
CA ALA A 304 0.42 7.91 -19.01
C ALA A 304 1.69 8.43 -18.29
N ALA A 305 2.12 7.77 -17.23
CA ALA A 305 3.34 8.11 -16.50
C ALA A 305 4.57 8.15 -17.41
N HIS A 306 4.72 7.16 -18.29
CA HIS A 306 5.83 7.13 -19.24
C HIS A 306 5.82 8.30 -20.22
N ARG A 307 4.64 8.70 -20.74
CA ARG A 307 4.49 9.85 -21.64
C ARG A 307 4.76 11.18 -20.94
N LEU A 308 4.46 11.27 -19.64
CA LEU A 308 4.71 12.45 -18.82
C LEU A 308 6.13 12.53 -18.26
N GLY A 309 7.02 11.59 -18.63
CA GLY A 309 8.44 11.63 -18.24
C GLY A 309 8.72 11.06 -16.85
N PHE A 310 7.75 10.41 -16.19
CA PHE A 310 8.00 9.74 -14.91
C PHE A 310 8.97 8.56 -15.07
N ARG A 311 9.77 8.29 -14.05
CA ARG A 311 10.67 7.13 -14.01
C ARG A 311 9.86 5.84 -13.96
N TRP A 312 9.56 5.30 -15.13
CA TRP A 312 8.86 4.04 -15.26
C TRP A 312 9.83 2.88 -15.17
N ARG A 313 9.38 1.84 -14.52
CA ARG A 313 10.02 0.56 -14.43
C ARG A 313 9.74 -0.29 -15.66
N SER A 314 10.78 -0.65 -16.39
CA SER A 314 10.63 -1.66 -17.45
C SER A 314 10.69 -3.04 -16.83
N ASP A 315 9.70 -3.93 -17.07
CA ASP A 315 9.82 -5.34 -16.74
C ASP A 315 11.07 -5.92 -17.42
N PRO A 316 11.80 -6.80 -16.78
CA PRO A 316 13.00 -7.36 -17.37
C PRO A 316 12.65 -8.13 -18.65
N PRO A 317 13.48 -8.06 -19.69
CA PRO A 317 13.33 -8.92 -20.85
C PRO A 317 13.32 -10.40 -20.43
N LEU A 318 12.68 -11.25 -21.21
CA LEU A 318 12.50 -12.69 -20.87
C LEU A 318 13.80 -13.36 -20.38
N ARG A 319 14.94 -13.06 -21.04
CA ARG A 319 16.25 -13.51 -20.58
C ARG A 319 16.56 -13.15 -19.13
N ASN A 320 16.13 -11.97 -18.66
CA ASN A 320 16.37 -11.50 -17.30
C ASN A 320 15.41 -12.15 -16.31
N VAL A 321 14.19 -12.47 -16.75
CA VAL A 321 13.25 -13.29 -15.98
C VAL A 321 13.86 -14.69 -15.75
N VAL A 322 14.45 -15.27 -16.79
CA VAL A 322 15.13 -16.57 -16.71
C VAL A 322 16.40 -16.47 -15.84
N LEU A 323 17.23 -15.45 -16.07
CA LEU A 323 18.42 -15.21 -15.25
C LEU A 323 18.06 -14.94 -13.79
N GLY A 324 17.03 -14.13 -13.53
CA GLY A 324 16.53 -13.90 -12.19
C GLY A 324 15.97 -15.16 -11.54
N ALA A 325 15.27 -16.03 -12.29
CA ALA A 325 14.82 -17.34 -11.80
C ALA A 325 16.00 -18.26 -11.48
N GLY A 326 17.02 -18.28 -12.34
CA GLY A 326 18.27 -19.01 -12.11
C GLY A 326 19.02 -18.50 -10.86
N ALA A 327 19.16 -17.16 -10.71
CA ALA A 327 19.77 -16.55 -9.54
C ALA A 327 19.00 -16.89 -8.24
N ARG A 328 17.66 -16.81 -8.26
CA ARG A 328 16.85 -17.22 -7.12
C ARG A 328 16.99 -18.70 -6.77
N ALA A 329 17.11 -19.58 -7.77
CA ALA A 329 17.37 -20.99 -7.55
C ALA A 329 18.77 -21.22 -6.95
N ALA A 330 19.79 -20.52 -7.45
CA ALA A 330 21.14 -20.58 -6.92
C ALA A 330 21.20 -20.11 -5.44
N PHE A 331 20.57 -19.00 -5.11
CA PHE A 331 20.48 -18.52 -3.72
C PHE A 331 19.71 -19.50 -2.82
N ARG A 332 18.65 -20.16 -3.34
CA ARG A 332 17.94 -21.20 -2.57
C ARG A 332 18.85 -22.39 -2.24
N VAL A 333 19.70 -22.81 -3.17
CA VAL A 333 20.68 -23.86 -2.92
C VAL A 333 21.75 -23.37 -1.95
N LEU A 334 22.28 -22.17 -2.15
CA LEU A 334 23.31 -21.58 -1.27
C LEU A 334 22.82 -21.47 0.17
N ASN A 335 21.58 -21.05 0.40
CA ASN A 335 20.97 -20.91 1.72
C ASN A 335 20.76 -22.25 2.47
N ARG A 336 21.00 -23.39 1.83
CA ARG A 336 21.05 -24.68 2.53
C ARG A 336 22.39 -24.90 3.25
N PHE A 337 23.41 -24.18 2.85
CA PHE A 337 24.79 -24.36 3.34
C PHE A 337 25.31 -23.14 4.09
N VAL A 338 24.89 -21.94 3.67
CA VAL A 338 25.33 -20.67 4.22
C VAL A 338 24.13 -19.79 4.46
N GLU A 339 23.97 -19.31 5.68
CA GLU A 339 22.93 -18.35 6.04
C GLU A 339 23.21 -17.00 5.37
N TRP A 340 22.16 -16.30 4.98
CA TRP A 340 22.25 -15.04 4.21
C TRP A 340 23.12 -13.97 4.89
N HIS A 341 23.07 -13.88 6.22
CA HIS A 341 23.82 -12.89 7.01
C HIS A 341 25.32 -13.19 7.14
N ARG A 342 25.76 -14.37 6.74
CA ARG A 342 27.16 -14.75 6.63
C ARG A 342 27.77 -14.53 5.25
N LEU A 343 26.96 -14.06 4.29
CA LEU A 343 27.42 -13.75 2.94
C LEU A 343 28.10 -12.38 2.90
N PRO A 344 29.05 -12.16 1.97
CA PRO A 344 29.53 -10.82 1.67
C PRO A 344 28.38 -9.85 1.40
N VAL A 345 28.48 -8.62 1.87
CA VAL A 345 27.39 -7.61 1.91
C VAL A 345 26.56 -7.56 0.63
N ARG A 346 27.20 -7.41 -0.54
CA ARG A 346 26.49 -7.33 -1.83
C ARG A 346 25.74 -8.61 -2.17
N LEU A 347 26.33 -9.78 -1.90
CA LEU A 347 25.66 -11.06 -2.12
C LEU A 347 24.52 -11.24 -1.13
N GLY A 348 24.68 -10.79 0.12
CA GLY A 348 23.63 -10.77 1.12
C GLY A 348 22.42 -9.94 0.66
N VAL A 349 22.63 -8.72 0.16
CA VAL A 349 21.55 -7.86 -0.39
C VAL A 349 20.82 -8.55 -1.54
N LEU A 350 21.55 -9.15 -2.48
CA LEU A 350 20.95 -9.87 -3.60
C LEU A 350 20.19 -11.12 -3.15
N ASN A 351 20.69 -11.80 -2.14
CA ASN A 351 20.03 -12.95 -1.54
C ASN A 351 18.72 -12.54 -0.85
N LEU A 352 18.74 -11.45 -0.07
CA LEU A 352 17.53 -10.90 0.55
C LEU A 352 16.51 -10.47 -0.49
N ALA A 353 16.93 -9.85 -1.59
CA ALA A 353 16.03 -9.49 -2.69
C ALA A 353 15.41 -10.73 -3.35
N ALA A 354 16.21 -11.77 -3.60
CA ALA A 354 15.72 -13.04 -4.13
C ALA A 354 14.73 -13.72 -3.18
N PHE A 355 15.02 -13.69 -1.89
CA PHE A 355 14.19 -14.28 -0.85
C PHE A 355 12.88 -13.52 -0.66
N ARG A 356 12.92 -12.17 -0.62
CA ARG A 356 11.73 -11.31 -0.56
C ARG A 356 10.76 -11.61 -1.72
N HIS A 357 11.28 -11.85 -2.92
CA HIS A 357 10.44 -12.25 -4.06
C HIS A 357 9.69 -13.58 -3.82
N VAL A 358 10.34 -14.55 -3.17
CA VAL A 358 9.69 -15.84 -2.84
C VAL A 358 8.59 -15.62 -1.80
N LEU A 359 8.88 -14.86 -0.74
CA LEU A 359 7.91 -14.53 0.31
C LEU A 359 6.69 -13.80 -0.26
N ARG A 360 6.87 -12.79 -1.12
CA ARG A 360 5.77 -12.07 -1.77
C ARG A 360 4.83 -12.97 -2.56
N ARG A 361 5.35 -14.01 -3.20
CA ARG A 361 4.54 -14.94 -4.00
C ARG A 361 3.82 -16.00 -3.18
N ARG A 362 4.28 -16.29 -1.98
CA ARG A 362 3.79 -17.42 -1.18
C ARG A 362 3.14 -17.02 0.14
N ASN A 363 3.52 -15.86 0.67
CA ASN A 363 3.18 -15.41 2.00
C ASN A 363 2.39 -14.08 2.00
N LEU A 364 1.72 -13.75 0.91
CA LEU A 364 0.67 -12.75 0.87
C LEU A 364 -0.64 -13.48 0.57
N LEU A 365 -1.51 -13.56 1.56
CA LEU A 365 -2.79 -14.23 1.41
C LEU A 365 -3.88 -13.18 1.16
N ASP A 366 -4.66 -13.38 0.10
CA ASP A 366 -5.85 -12.59 -0.12
C ASP A 366 -6.92 -13.05 0.88
N THR A 367 -7.13 -12.25 1.92
CA THR A 367 -8.12 -12.51 2.97
C THR A 367 -9.43 -11.78 2.70
N GLU A 368 -9.51 -10.97 1.66
CA GLU A 368 -10.75 -10.33 1.28
C GLU A 368 -11.65 -11.34 0.57
N VAL A 369 -12.81 -11.58 1.15
CA VAL A 369 -13.86 -12.36 0.49
C VAL A 369 -14.43 -11.49 -0.61
N ARG A 370 -14.13 -11.86 -1.84
CA ARG A 370 -14.86 -11.37 -3.00
C ARG A 370 -16.06 -12.25 -3.21
N GLU A 371 -16.98 -12.27 -2.25
CA GLU A 371 -18.33 -12.74 -2.52
C GLU A 371 -18.94 -11.82 -3.59
N ALA A 372 -19.90 -12.39 -4.34
CA ALA A 372 -20.69 -11.67 -5.35
C ALA A 372 -20.98 -10.24 -4.86
N PRO A 373 -20.86 -9.24 -5.74
CA PRO A 373 -20.54 -7.85 -5.41
C PRO A 373 -21.15 -7.45 -4.08
N PRO A 374 -20.36 -7.07 -3.08
CA PRO A 374 -20.91 -6.75 -1.78
C PRO A 374 -22.07 -5.81 -2.06
N LYS A 375 -23.25 -6.08 -1.45
CA LYS A 375 -24.32 -5.09 -1.41
C LYS A 375 -23.60 -3.83 -0.98
N ALA A 376 -23.31 -2.98 -1.95
CA ALA A 376 -22.36 -1.92 -1.80
C ALA A 376 -22.78 -1.11 -0.57
N ARG A 377 -21.97 -1.15 0.51
CA ARG A 377 -22.03 -0.03 1.42
C ARG A 377 -21.76 1.17 0.53
N PRO A 378 -22.66 2.17 0.50
CA PRO A 378 -22.41 3.37 -0.28
C PRO A 378 -21.03 3.86 0.16
N VAL A 379 -20.03 3.74 -0.72
CA VAL A 379 -18.78 4.44 -0.50
C VAL A 379 -19.17 5.90 -0.68
N PRO A 380 -19.05 6.74 0.35
CA PRO A 380 -19.34 8.15 0.19
C PRO A 380 -18.52 8.62 -1.02
N LEU A 381 -19.16 9.29 -1.96
CA LEU A 381 -18.45 10.03 -3.01
C LEU A 381 -17.34 10.83 -2.33
N PRO A 382 -16.11 10.87 -2.91
CA PRO A 382 -15.07 11.71 -2.35
C PRO A 382 -15.68 13.09 -2.19
N PRO A 383 -15.73 13.62 -0.96
CA PRO A 383 -16.42 14.88 -0.70
C PRO A 383 -15.80 16.03 -1.48
N ASP A 384 -14.57 15.85 -2.02
CA ASP A 384 -13.83 16.88 -2.74
C ASP A 384 -12.68 16.25 -3.57
N GLU A 385 -12.18 16.97 -4.58
CA GLU A 385 -10.95 16.65 -5.29
C GLU A 385 -9.70 16.65 -4.40
N THR A 386 -9.80 17.22 -3.21
CA THR A 386 -8.71 17.25 -2.23
C THR A 386 -8.19 15.87 -1.89
N VAL A 387 -9.02 14.83 -1.94
CA VAL A 387 -8.58 13.43 -1.72
C VAL A 387 -7.56 12.94 -2.77
N ARG A 388 -7.45 13.63 -3.91
CA ARG A 388 -6.46 13.31 -4.94
C ARG A 388 -5.08 13.88 -4.62
N VAL A 389 -5.03 14.95 -3.84
CA VAL A 389 -3.81 15.69 -3.52
C VAL A 389 -3.41 15.59 -2.06
N TRP A 390 -4.36 15.30 -1.15
CA TRP A 390 -4.11 15.17 0.28
C TRP A 390 -4.56 13.81 0.80
N ARG A 391 -3.92 13.36 1.87
CA ARG A 391 -4.37 12.18 2.61
C ARG A 391 -5.66 12.51 3.35
N THR A 392 -6.64 11.63 3.30
CA THR A 392 -7.76 11.64 4.25
C THR A 392 -7.27 11.33 5.66
N PHE A 393 -8.07 11.55 6.66
CA PHE A 393 -7.68 11.23 8.04
C PHE A 393 -7.93 9.76 8.39
N ASP A 394 -8.92 9.16 7.76
CA ASP A 394 -9.28 7.76 7.95
C ASP A 394 -8.50 6.79 7.04
N GLY A 395 -7.55 7.29 6.25
CA GLY A 395 -6.76 6.49 5.31
C GLY A 395 -7.50 6.03 4.06
N SER A 396 -8.77 6.45 3.86
CA SER A 396 -9.50 6.18 2.63
C SER A 396 -8.87 6.89 1.43
N TYR A 397 -9.16 6.41 0.21
CA TYR A 397 -8.64 6.96 -1.04
C TYR A 397 -7.10 6.98 -1.18
N ASN A 398 -6.38 6.24 -0.36
CA ASN A 398 -4.96 6.00 -0.66
C ASN A 398 -4.82 5.18 -1.94
N ASP A 399 -5.67 4.20 -2.17
CA ASP A 399 -5.91 3.65 -3.51
C ASP A 399 -7.21 4.24 -4.08
N LEU A 400 -7.10 4.93 -5.23
CA LEU A 400 -8.25 5.58 -5.86
C LEU A 400 -9.21 4.58 -6.54
N SER A 401 -8.79 3.34 -6.76
CA SER A 401 -9.61 2.28 -7.33
C SER A 401 -10.29 1.42 -6.27
N GLU A 402 -9.70 1.33 -5.09
CA GLU A 402 -10.24 0.64 -3.93
C GLU A 402 -10.19 1.58 -2.71
N PRO A 403 -11.07 2.60 -2.64
CA PRO A 403 -10.98 3.68 -1.66
C PRO A 403 -10.92 3.24 -0.20
N GLN A 404 -11.51 2.10 0.14
CA GLN A 404 -11.51 1.57 1.51
C GLN A 404 -10.32 0.67 1.82
N MET A 405 -9.44 0.41 0.84
CA MET A 405 -8.24 -0.40 1.07
C MET A 405 -7.35 0.25 2.14
N GLY A 406 -7.06 -0.47 3.20
CA GLY A 406 -6.21 0.01 4.29
C GLY A 406 -6.78 1.18 5.12
N ALA A 407 -8.03 1.58 4.91
CA ALA A 407 -8.70 2.61 5.70
C ALA A 407 -9.07 2.12 7.10
N VAL A 408 -9.39 3.04 7.99
CA VAL A 408 -9.97 2.76 9.31
C VAL A 408 -11.17 1.83 9.18
N GLY A 409 -11.21 0.79 10.00
CA GLY A 409 -12.23 -0.25 9.97
C GLY A 409 -11.98 -1.38 8.97
N SER A 410 -10.96 -1.29 8.13
CA SER A 410 -10.54 -2.41 7.28
C SER A 410 -9.88 -3.52 8.10
N GLY A 411 -9.93 -4.75 7.57
CA GLY A 411 -9.42 -5.92 8.29
C GLY A 411 -7.93 -6.13 8.13
N PHE A 412 -7.32 -6.72 9.15
CA PHE A 412 -5.95 -7.22 9.04
C PHE A 412 -5.84 -8.38 8.06
N GLY A 413 -4.76 -8.39 7.30
CA GLY A 413 -4.40 -9.46 6.37
C GLY A 413 -3.58 -10.57 7.01
N ARG A 414 -3.08 -11.51 6.17
CA ARG A 414 -2.33 -12.68 6.64
C ARG A 414 -1.09 -12.93 5.77
N ASN A 415 -0.01 -13.36 6.43
CA ASN A 415 1.16 -13.91 5.74
C ASN A 415 1.18 -15.43 5.77
N LEU A 416 0.49 -16.05 6.71
CA LEU A 416 0.40 -17.48 6.89
C LEU A 416 -1.06 -17.92 6.99
N LYS A 417 -1.31 -19.18 6.65
CA LYS A 417 -2.61 -19.79 6.93
C LYS A 417 -2.83 -19.80 8.44
N PRO A 418 -3.95 -19.29 8.94
CA PRO A 418 -4.22 -19.28 10.37
C PRO A 418 -4.35 -20.71 10.93
N ASP A 419 -3.91 -20.87 12.17
CA ASP A 419 -4.04 -22.10 12.96
C ASP A 419 -4.59 -21.73 14.34
N TYR A 420 -5.88 -21.92 14.54
CA TYR A 420 -6.54 -21.52 15.78
C TYR A 420 -6.32 -22.49 16.95
N ARG A 421 -5.97 -23.76 16.67
CA ARG A 421 -5.66 -24.78 17.67
C ARG A 421 -6.53 -24.69 18.93
N PRO A 422 -7.85 -24.96 18.84
CA PRO A 422 -8.73 -24.83 19.99
C PRO A 422 -8.31 -25.70 21.17
N ASP A 423 -7.68 -26.85 20.89
CA ASP A 423 -7.10 -27.76 21.88
C ASP A 423 -5.90 -27.18 22.64
N LEU A 424 -5.25 -26.15 22.11
CA LEU A 424 -4.12 -25.46 22.69
C LEU A 424 -4.39 -24.01 23.06
N PHE A 425 -5.65 -23.53 22.98
CA PHE A 425 -5.94 -22.13 23.27
C PHE A 425 -5.58 -21.75 24.72
N ASP A 426 -5.94 -22.57 25.68
CA ASP A 426 -5.64 -22.37 27.10
C ASP A 426 -4.38 -23.15 27.56
N GLU A 427 -3.76 -23.94 26.68
CA GLU A 427 -2.64 -24.82 26.99
C GLU A 427 -1.36 -24.43 26.23
N PRO A 428 -0.21 -24.33 26.88
CA PRO A 428 -0.10 -24.22 28.32
C PRO A 428 -0.74 -22.93 28.84
N ASN A 429 -1.12 -22.86 30.10
CA ASN A 429 -1.73 -21.66 30.70
C ASN A 429 -0.85 -20.42 30.43
N PRO A 430 -1.36 -19.35 29.80
CA PRO A 430 -0.55 -18.20 29.38
C PRO A 430 0.12 -17.46 30.55
N ILE A 431 -0.48 -17.52 31.75
CA ILE A 431 0.10 -16.94 32.97
C ILE A 431 1.34 -17.73 33.39
N VAL A 432 1.28 -19.05 33.32
CA VAL A 432 2.45 -19.91 33.61
C VAL A 432 3.58 -19.61 32.61
N VAL A 433 3.23 -19.46 31.33
CA VAL A 433 4.18 -19.09 30.28
C VAL A 433 4.83 -17.75 30.59
N SER A 434 4.02 -16.73 30.95
CA SER A 434 4.51 -15.39 31.31
C SER A 434 5.50 -15.46 32.48
N GLN A 435 5.09 -16.10 33.57
CA GLN A 435 5.89 -16.15 34.79
C GLN A 435 7.20 -16.93 34.64
N GLN A 436 7.15 -18.05 33.90
CA GLN A 436 8.32 -18.95 33.80
C GLN A 436 9.29 -18.48 32.70
N LEU A 437 8.82 -17.82 31.62
CA LEU A 437 9.64 -17.56 30.44
C LEU A 437 9.82 -16.08 30.11
N LEU A 438 8.95 -15.20 30.62
CA LEU A 438 9.00 -13.77 30.27
C LEU A 438 9.41 -12.88 31.45
N TYR A 439 9.15 -13.30 32.71
CA TYR A 439 9.42 -12.50 33.90
C TYR A 439 10.86 -12.02 33.94
N ARG A 440 11.04 -10.71 34.12
CA ARG A 440 12.34 -10.06 34.23
C ARG A 440 12.90 -10.17 35.65
N THR A 441 13.83 -11.10 35.85
CA THR A 441 14.58 -11.19 37.11
C THR A 441 15.70 -10.16 37.19
N SER A 442 16.36 -9.92 36.05
CA SER A 442 17.38 -8.88 35.88
C SER A 442 17.22 -8.21 34.52
N PHE A 443 17.55 -6.91 34.48
CA PHE A 443 17.48 -6.16 33.23
C PHE A 443 18.61 -6.55 32.27
N LEU A 444 18.24 -6.99 31.07
CA LEU A 444 19.18 -7.32 29.99
C LEU A 444 19.13 -6.19 28.93
N PRO A 445 20.17 -5.33 28.84
CA PRO A 445 20.18 -4.20 27.96
C PRO A 445 20.45 -4.57 26.48
N ALA A 446 19.76 -3.94 25.54
CA ALA A 446 20.12 -3.93 24.13
C ALA A 446 21.17 -2.86 23.87
N ARG A 447 22.46 -3.22 23.96
CA ARG A 447 23.60 -2.28 23.98
C ARG A 447 23.81 -1.51 22.65
N SER A 448 23.27 -1.98 21.54
CA SER A 448 23.33 -1.32 20.22
C SER A 448 22.32 -0.20 20.05
N LEU A 449 21.32 -0.11 20.93
CA LEU A 449 20.22 0.84 20.87
C LEU A 449 20.20 1.76 22.09
N ASN A 450 19.50 2.87 21.95
CA ASN A 450 19.09 3.74 23.04
C ASN A 450 17.58 3.71 23.29
N VAL A 451 17.11 4.30 24.38
CA VAL A 451 15.68 4.30 24.76
C VAL A 451 14.80 5.05 23.77
N LEU A 452 15.34 6.01 22.99
CA LEU A 452 14.59 6.65 21.91
C LEU A 452 14.14 5.65 20.85
N ALA A 453 14.90 4.56 20.62
CA ALA A 453 14.50 3.50 19.71
C ALA A 453 13.25 2.75 20.20
N ALA A 454 13.11 2.56 21.51
CA ALA A 454 11.91 1.96 22.11
C ALA A 454 10.70 2.89 22.02
N ALA A 455 10.88 4.19 22.31
CA ALA A 455 9.83 5.19 22.16
C ALA A 455 9.39 5.35 20.70
N TRP A 456 10.34 5.34 19.77
CA TRP A 456 10.07 5.46 18.33
C TRP A 456 9.22 4.30 17.79
N ILE A 457 9.52 3.06 18.15
CA ILE A 457 8.74 1.94 17.62
C ILE A 457 7.31 1.93 18.16
N GLN A 458 7.09 2.32 19.41
CA GLN A 458 5.75 2.46 19.95
C GLN A 458 4.99 3.61 19.27
N PHE A 459 5.64 4.76 19.06
CA PHE A 459 5.09 5.88 18.28
C PHE A 459 4.63 5.40 16.91
N GLN A 460 5.43 4.61 16.19
CA GLN A 460 5.07 4.08 14.89
C GLN A 460 3.95 3.03 14.94
N VAL A 461 3.92 2.16 15.96
CA VAL A 461 2.85 1.16 16.10
C VAL A 461 1.50 1.83 16.31
N HIS A 462 1.46 2.97 16.99
CA HIS A 462 0.25 3.76 17.18
C HIS A 462 -0.32 4.35 15.87
N ASP A 463 0.53 4.59 14.85
CA ASP A 463 0.08 4.96 13.50
C ASP A 463 -0.63 3.80 12.79
N TRP A 464 -0.23 2.55 13.03
CA TRP A 464 -0.56 1.43 12.14
C TRP A 464 -1.55 0.44 12.69
N VAL A 465 -1.61 0.30 14.00
CA VAL A 465 -2.26 -0.85 14.64
C VAL A 465 -3.03 -0.44 15.87
N ASN A 466 -4.33 -0.57 15.78
CA ASN A 466 -5.19 -0.60 16.95
C ASN A 466 -6.39 -1.49 16.65
N HIS A 467 -6.37 -2.74 17.16
CA HIS A 467 -7.49 -3.65 17.01
C HIS A 467 -8.72 -3.10 17.70
N ALA A 468 -9.83 -3.03 16.97
CA ALA A 468 -11.12 -2.72 17.58
C ALA A 468 -11.49 -3.82 18.56
N ARG A 469 -12.03 -3.45 19.73
CA ARG A 469 -12.33 -4.35 20.83
C ARG A 469 -13.74 -4.14 21.33
N TYR A 470 -14.31 -5.20 21.87
CA TYR A 470 -15.52 -5.06 22.70
C TYR A 470 -15.18 -4.30 23.98
N PRO A 471 -16.14 -3.56 24.56
CA PRO A 471 -15.99 -3.09 25.93
C PRO A 471 -15.76 -4.25 26.90
N LEU A 472 -14.90 -4.05 27.90
CA LEU A 472 -14.69 -5.05 28.95
C LEU A 472 -16.01 -5.44 29.60
N GLY A 473 -16.23 -6.72 29.84
CA GLY A 473 -17.48 -7.29 30.38
C GLY A 473 -18.47 -7.77 29.31
N GLN A 474 -18.26 -7.46 28.01
CA GLN A 474 -19.21 -7.91 26.96
C GLN A 474 -18.80 -9.24 26.29
N LYS A 475 -17.55 -9.38 25.90
CA LYS A 475 -17.01 -10.57 25.22
C LYS A 475 -15.57 -10.80 25.68
N ASP A 476 -15.42 -11.06 26.97
CA ASP A 476 -14.11 -11.23 27.58
C ASP A 476 -13.55 -12.62 27.33
N ILE A 477 -12.25 -12.66 27.04
CA ILE A 477 -11.46 -13.87 27.13
C ILE A 477 -11.04 -14.00 28.59
N ARG A 478 -11.33 -15.15 29.20
CA ARG A 478 -11.05 -15.45 30.58
C ARG A 478 -9.85 -16.38 30.68
N VAL A 479 -8.84 -15.94 31.42
CA VAL A 479 -7.60 -16.69 31.60
C VAL A 479 -7.56 -17.18 33.06
N PRO A 480 -7.62 -18.49 33.31
CA PRO A 480 -7.63 -19.02 34.67
C PRO A 480 -6.33 -18.68 35.40
N LEU A 481 -6.44 -18.11 36.60
CA LEU A 481 -5.30 -17.88 37.49
C LEU A 481 -4.84 -19.20 38.13
N PRO A 482 -3.52 -19.46 38.18
CA PRO A 482 -3.00 -20.54 39.03
C PRO A 482 -3.41 -20.34 40.46
N PRO A 483 -3.62 -21.43 41.25
CA PRO A 483 -4.05 -21.33 42.64
C PRO A 483 -3.17 -20.43 43.52
N SER A 484 -1.88 -20.36 43.23
CA SER A 484 -0.90 -19.47 43.88
C SER A 484 -1.12 -17.99 43.65
N MET A 485 -1.98 -17.62 42.67
CA MET A 485 -2.28 -16.25 42.28
C MET A 485 -3.75 -15.89 42.49
N ALA A 486 -4.51 -16.66 43.25
CA ALA A 486 -5.90 -16.38 43.55
C ALA A 486 -6.04 -14.96 44.10
N GLY A 487 -6.93 -14.16 43.48
CA GLY A 487 -7.13 -12.74 43.83
C GLY A 487 -6.09 -11.75 43.28
N TRP A 488 -5.08 -12.19 42.51
CA TRP A 488 -4.06 -11.31 41.97
C TRP A 488 -4.64 -10.24 41.02
N SER A 489 -5.67 -10.56 40.26
CA SER A 489 -6.26 -9.64 39.28
C SER A 489 -7.17 -8.56 39.90
N ASN A 490 -7.58 -8.70 41.18
CA ASN A 490 -8.49 -7.77 41.81
C ASN A 490 -7.77 -6.77 42.71
N THR A 491 -7.69 -5.51 42.26
CA THR A 491 -7.10 -4.39 43.03
C THR A 491 -8.13 -3.59 43.84
N ALA A 492 -9.44 -3.78 43.59
CA ALA A 492 -10.53 -3.03 44.20
C ALA A 492 -11.04 -3.62 45.54
N GLY A 493 -10.42 -4.72 46.04
CA GLY A 493 -10.78 -5.33 47.32
C GLY A 493 -12.07 -6.14 47.33
N GLY A 494 -12.54 -6.56 46.15
CA GLY A 494 -13.66 -7.48 45.97
C GLY A 494 -13.31 -8.96 46.34
N PRO A 495 -14.22 -9.90 46.13
CA PRO A 495 -13.93 -11.31 46.35
C PRO A 495 -12.78 -11.75 45.43
N PRO A 496 -11.95 -12.74 45.88
CA PRO A 496 -10.82 -13.19 45.10
C PRO A 496 -11.30 -13.71 43.74
N GLU A 497 -10.86 -13.10 42.67
CA GLU A 497 -11.12 -13.60 41.32
C GLU A 497 -10.14 -14.75 41.00
N SER A 498 -10.66 -15.75 40.29
CA SER A 498 -9.92 -16.93 39.85
C SER A 498 -9.45 -16.81 38.41
N GLU A 499 -9.72 -15.67 37.76
CA GLU A 499 -9.47 -15.42 36.34
C GLU A 499 -8.97 -13.99 36.08
N MET A 500 -8.10 -13.84 35.10
CA MET A 500 -7.79 -12.55 34.50
C MET A 500 -8.66 -12.35 33.27
N ARG A 501 -9.27 -11.16 33.11
CA ARG A 501 -10.14 -10.83 32.00
C ARG A 501 -9.45 -9.98 30.94
N ILE A 502 -9.68 -10.32 29.70
CA ILE A 502 -9.14 -9.60 28.53
C ILE A 502 -10.30 -9.30 27.58
N ALA A 503 -10.56 -8.03 27.29
CA ALA A 503 -11.62 -7.65 26.36
C ALA A 503 -11.39 -8.31 24.98
N GLY A 504 -12.41 -8.96 24.42
CA GLY A 504 -12.32 -9.66 23.13
C GLY A 504 -12.08 -8.68 21.96
N ASP A 505 -11.34 -9.11 20.94
CA ASP A 505 -11.24 -8.33 19.69
C ASP A 505 -12.57 -8.37 18.92
N LEU A 506 -12.90 -7.27 18.26
CA LEU A 506 -14.13 -7.16 17.46
C LEU A 506 -13.90 -7.81 16.09
N PRO A 507 -14.60 -8.92 15.77
CA PRO A 507 -14.47 -9.55 14.47
C PRO A 507 -15.11 -8.68 13.37
N LEU A 508 -14.54 -8.76 12.18
CA LEU A 508 -15.03 -8.08 10.99
C LEU A 508 -15.89 -9.03 10.15
N GLY A 509 -17.21 -8.82 10.16
CA GLY A 509 -18.18 -9.67 9.46
C GLY A 509 -18.63 -10.89 10.26
N GLU A 510 -19.43 -11.75 9.63
CA GLU A 510 -19.91 -13.00 10.18
C GLU A 510 -18.85 -14.11 10.06
N ASP A 511 -19.02 -15.20 10.79
CA ASP A 511 -18.17 -16.38 10.71
C ASP A 511 -18.14 -16.92 9.27
N ARG A 512 -16.94 -17.01 8.72
CA ARG A 512 -16.73 -17.43 7.35
C ARG A 512 -16.73 -18.95 7.21
N PRO A 513 -17.21 -19.49 6.06
CA PRO A 513 -17.18 -20.93 5.80
C PRO A 513 -15.79 -21.56 5.86
N ASP A 514 -14.72 -20.77 5.55
CA ASP A 514 -13.33 -21.22 5.63
C ASP A 514 -12.71 -21.12 7.03
N GLY A 515 -13.49 -20.68 8.03
CA GLY A 515 -13.06 -20.51 9.42
C GLY A 515 -12.09 -19.36 9.65
N LEU A 516 -11.81 -18.53 8.63
CA LEU A 516 -10.93 -17.38 8.77
C LEU A 516 -11.63 -16.24 9.51
N GLN A 517 -11.18 -15.91 10.70
CA GLN A 517 -11.59 -14.69 11.40
C GLN A 517 -10.69 -13.52 11.00
N ARG A 518 -11.31 -12.37 10.75
CA ARG A 518 -10.64 -11.09 10.52
C ARG A 518 -11.01 -10.12 11.64
N PHE A 519 -10.10 -9.25 11.99
CA PHE A 519 -10.32 -8.23 13.01
C PHE A 519 -10.13 -6.84 12.40
N ALA A 520 -10.97 -5.89 12.81
CA ALA A 520 -10.93 -4.53 12.30
C ALA A 520 -9.77 -3.74 12.94
N ASN A 521 -9.13 -2.90 12.14
CA ASN A 521 -8.20 -1.90 12.63
C ASN A 521 -8.93 -0.57 12.87
N SER A 522 -8.83 0.02 14.03
CA SER A 522 -9.44 1.32 14.35
C SER A 522 -8.57 2.52 13.95
N VAL A 523 -7.37 2.29 13.41
CA VAL A 523 -6.53 3.28 12.74
C VAL A 523 -6.30 2.85 11.29
N SER A 524 -5.67 3.69 10.46
CA SER A 524 -5.35 3.30 9.09
C SER A 524 -4.16 2.34 9.04
N HIS A 525 -4.01 1.60 7.93
CA HIS A 525 -2.84 0.74 7.70
C HIS A 525 -1.68 1.50 7.01
N TRP A 526 -1.88 2.78 6.67
CA TRP A 526 -0.97 3.57 5.86
C TRP A 526 0.10 4.29 6.68
N TRP A 527 1.05 4.92 6.00
CA TRP A 527 2.02 5.85 6.56
C TRP A 527 1.42 7.27 6.56
N ASP A 528 0.42 7.54 7.37
CA ASP A 528 -0.29 8.81 7.35
C ASP A 528 -0.11 9.66 8.62
N ALA A 529 0.72 9.19 9.53
CA ALA A 529 1.04 9.81 10.81
C ALA A 529 -0.21 10.05 11.67
N SER A 530 -1.15 9.09 11.65
CA SER A 530 -2.41 9.20 12.40
C SER A 530 -2.19 9.29 13.91
N GLU A 531 -1.06 8.82 14.43
CA GLU A 531 -0.66 8.99 15.83
C GLU A 531 -0.49 10.47 16.19
N VAL A 532 -0.10 11.31 15.24
CA VAL A 532 0.05 12.76 15.40
C VAL A 532 -1.24 13.51 15.07
N TYR A 533 -1.90 13.12 13.97
CA TYR A 533 -2.97 13.91 13.35
C TYR A 533 -4.38 13.38 13.61
N GLY A 534 -4.52 12.18 14.16
CA GLY A 534 -5.79 11.48 14.36
C GLY A 534 -6.24 10.70 13.12
N SER A 535 -7.13 9.73 13.38
CA SER A 535 -7.67 8.81 12.37
C SER A 535 -9.06 9.20 11.86
N ASP A 536 -9.52 10.39 12.20
CA ASP A 536 -10.79 10.95 11.73
C ASP A 536 -10.75 12.49 11.67
N ALA A 537 -11.62 13.06 10.84
CA ALA A 537 -11.65 14.50 10.60
C ALA A 537 -12.12 15.34 11.82
N VAL A 538 -12.85 14.74 12.75
CA VAL A 538 -13.32 15.44 13.95
C VAL A 538 -12.15 15.60 14.91
N LYS A 539 -11.46 14.51 15.21
CA LYS A 539 -10.25 14.52 16.04
C LYS A 539 -9.21 15.48 15.46
N ALA A 540 -8.91 15.39 14.17
CA ALA A 540 -7.93 16.23 13.50
C ALA A 540 -8.25 17.74 13.65
N ARG A 541 -9.53 18.13 13.56
CA ARG A 541 -9.94 19.52 13.78
C ARG A 541 -9.72 19.99 15.22
N THR A 542 -9.85 19.10 16.20
CA THR A 542 -9.60 19.48 17.60
C THR A 542 -8.12 19.74 17.88
N LEU A 543 -7.23 19.08 17.12
CA LEU A 543 -5.77 19.17 17.29
C LEU A 543 -5.16 20.41 16.64
N ARG A 544 -5.85 21.10 15.72
CA ARG A 544 -5.27 22.21 14.95
C ARG A 544 -5.89 23.55 15.26
N GLU A 545 -5.13 24.60 14.99
CA GLU A 545 -5.55 25.99 14.93
C GLU A 545 -4.99 26.62 13.64
N GLY A 546 -5.87 26.95 12.69
CA GLY A 546 -5.44 27.30 11.34
C GLY A 546 -4.64 26.16 10.70
N ALA A 547 -3.43 26.44 10.24
CA ALA A 547 -2.53 25.42 9.69
C ALA A 547 -1.69 24.69 10.74
N ARG A 548 -1.57 25.19 11.95
CA ARG A 548 -0.66 24.70 12.99
C ARG A 548 -1.34 23.67 13.90
N LEU A 549 -0.57 22.75 14.44
CA LEU A 549 -0.99 21.92 15.58
C LEU A 549 -0.96 22.77 16.86
N LYS A 550 -1.93 22.55 17.73
CA LYS A 550 -2.02 23.22 19.01
C LYS A 550 -0.87 22.81 19.92
N LEU A 551 -0.17 23.78 20.45
CA LEU A 551 0.86 23.61 21.47
C LEU A 551 0.64 24.66 22.55
N THR A 552 1.10 24.40 23.76
CA THR A 552 1.17 25.40 24.81
C THR A 552 2.16 26.51 24.43
N GLU A 553 2.14 27.63 25.13
CA GLU A 553 3.09 28.75 24.94
C GLU A 553 4.56 28.30 25.04
N LYS A 554 4.84 27.30 25.88
CA LYS A 554 6.18 26.71 26.06
C LYS A 554 6.50 25.63 24.97
N GLY A 555 5.56 25.38 24.03
CA GLY A 555 5.75 24.44 22.93
C GLY A 555 5.59 22.97 23.29
N TYR A 556 4.88 22.62 24.35
CA TYR A 556 4.50 21.25 24.71
C TYR A 556 3.07 20.95 24.22
N LEU A 557 2.71 19.67 24.19
CA LEU A 557 1.35 19.27 23.86
C LEU A 557 0.35 19.86 24.87
N PRO A 558 -0.87 20.19 24.43
CA PRO A 558 -1.94 20.56 25.36
C PRO A 558 -2.44 19.32 26.11
N THR A 559 -3.01 19.52 27.29
CA THR A 559 -3.63 18.46 28.10
C THR A 559 -5.15 18.64 28.19
N ASP A 560 -5.86 17.54 28.41
CA ASP A 560 -7.28 17.54 28.73
C ASP A 560 -7.50 17.86 30.22
N VAL A 561 -8.76 17.84 30.65
CA VAL A 561 -9.15 18.11 32.05
C VAL A 561 -8.63 17.08 33.05
N LYS A 562 -8.13 15.94 32.57
CA LYS A 562 -7.57 14.87 33.40
C LYS A 562 -6.04 14.90 33.44
N GLY A 563 -5.41 15.85 32.73
CA GLY A 563 -3.96 15.94 32.59
C GLY A 563 -3.37 15.09 31.46
N SER A 564 -4.20 14.36 30.69
CA SER A 564 -3.71 13.54 29.58
C SER A 564 -3.39 14.40 28.35
N GLU A 565 -2.22 14.18 27.75
CA GLU A 565 -1.79 14.93 26.56
C GLU A 565 -2.68 14.65 25.35
N ILE A 566 -3.02 15.72 24.62
CA ILE A 566 -3.93 15.70 23.47
C ILE A 566 -3.11 15.62 22.18
N THR A 567 -3.18 14.47 21.52
CA THR A 567 -2.57 14.20 20.21
C THR A 567 -3.47 13.28 19.39
N GLY A 568 -3.02 12.83 18.24
CA GLY A 568 -3.78 11.93 17.36
C GLY A 568 -4.17 10.62 18.05
N PHE A 569 -3.21 10.01 18.74
CA PHE A 569 -3.41 8.79 19.51
C PHE A 569 -2.67 8.87 20.84
N SER A 570 -3.38 8.75 21.96
CA SER A 570 -2.84 8.95 23.31
C SER A 570 -3.02 7.74 24.26
N GLU A 571 -3.32 6.55 23.73
CA GLU A 571 -3.37 5.33 24.55
C GLU A 571 -1.95 4.82 24.89
N SER A 572 -1.84 4.07 26.00
CA SER A 572 -0.57 3.48 26.47
C SER A 572 0.58 4.50 26.54
N TRP A 573 0.27 5.67 27.09
CA TRP A 573 1.09 6.89 27.05
C TRP A 573 2.19 6.89 28.12
N TRP A 574 3.36 7.41 27.78
CA TRP A 574 4.47 7.64 28.69
C TRP A 574 5.41 8.72 28.16
N LEU A 575 6.34 9.18 28.98
CA LEU A 575 7.22 10.33 28.72
C LEU A 575 8.04 10.19 27.42
N GLY A 576 8.38 8.97 26.99
CA GLY A 576 9.04 8.74 25.70
C GLY A 576 8.16 9.13 24.51
N LEU A 577 6.87 8.78 24.56
CA LEU A 577 5.89 9.20 23.53
C LEU A 577 5.65 10.71 23.61
N SER A 578 5.44 11.26 24.82
CA SER A 578 5.29 12.70 25.04
C SER A 578 6.44 13.49 24.40
N SER A 579 7.68 13.03 24.57
CA SER A 579 8.88 13.64 23.97
C SER A 579 8.86 13.63 22.44
N ILE A 580 8.54 12.48 21.83
CA ILE A 580 8.53 12.33 20.36
C ILE A 580 7.36 13.07 19.72
N HIS A 581 6.17 12.99 20.29
CA HIS A 581 5.02 13.72 19.78
C HIS A 581 5.20 15.24 19.89
N THR A 582 5.77 15.73 20.99
CA THR A 582 6.11 17.16 21.16
C THR A 582 7.11 17.59 20.05
N LEU A 583 8.11 16.76 19.77
CA LEU A 583 9.12 17.05 18.75
C LEU A 583 8.49 17.15 17.35
N PHE A 584 7.62 16.20 16.96
CA PHE A 584 7.00 16.19 15.65
C PHE A 584 5.85 17.22 15.51
N ALA A 585 5.16 17.57 16.59
CA ALA A 585 4.22 18.68 16.57
C ALA A 585 4.93 20.03 16.36
N ARG A 586 6.09 20.24 16.96
CA ARG A 586 6.95 21.40 16.70
C ARG A 586 7.48 21.41 15.27
N GLU A 587 7.88 20.25 14.74
CA GLU A 587 8.36 20.11 13.36
C GLU A 587 7.26 20.47 12.36
N HIS A 588 6.02 20.00 12.59
CA HIS A 588 4.88 20.37 11.76
C HIS A 588 4.64 21.89 11.76
N ASN A 589 4.68 22.50 12.94
CA ASN A 589 4.43 23.94 13.08
C ASN A 589 5.51 24.78 12.39
N LEU A 590 6.77 24.37 12.50
CA LEU A 590 7.86 25.03 11.78
C LEU A 590 7.68 24.88 10.26
N LEU A 591 7.32 23.67 9.78
CA LEU A 591 7.02 23.47 8.36
C LEU A 591 5.89 24.36 7.85
N CYS A 592 4.86 24.60 8.68
CA CYS A 592 3.79 25.55 8.34
C CYS A 592 4.33 26.97 8.14
N ASP A 593 5.24 27.42 8.99
CA ASP A 593 5.84 28.76 8.90
C ASP A 593 6.74 28.87 7.65
N GLU A 594 7.55 27.86 7.37
CA GLU A 594 8.39 27.79 6.17
C GLU A 594 7.55 27.74 4.89
N LEU A 595 6.50 26.91 4.85
CA LEU A 595 5.60 26.85 3.70
C LEU A 595 4.90 28.18 3.44
N ARG A 596 4.46 28.90 4.47
CA ARG A 596 3.88 30.24 4.31
C ARG A 596 4.88 31.26 3.78
N THR A 597 6.14 31.13 4.15
CA THR A 597 7.20 32.01 3.65
C THR A 597 7.43 31.79 2.16
N HIS A 598 7.45 30.54 1.70
CA HIS A 598 7.68 30.18 0.31
C HIS A 598 6.43 30.32 -0.58
N TYR A 599 5.23 30.09 -0.02
CA TYR A 599 3.96 30.03 -0.76
C TYR A 599 2.90 30.96 -0.15
N ARG A 600 3.12 32.26 -0.22
CA ARG A 600 2.31 33.32 0.44
C ARG A 600 0.81 33.30 0.08
N GLY A 601 0.42 32.67 -1.04
CA GLY A 601 -0.97 32.60 -1.49
C GLY A 601 -1.73 31.35 -1.00
N TRP A 602 -1.08 30.46 -0.25
CA TRP A 602 -1.72 29.22 0.20
C TRP A 602 -2.67 29.46 1.38
N SER A 603 -3.81 28.74 1.33
CA SER A 603 -4.75 28.71 2.46
C SER A 603 -4.17 27.89 3.62
N ASP A 604 -4.77 28.04 4.80
CA ASP A 604 -4.40 27.25 5.98
C ASP A 604 -4.52 25.74 5.72
N ASP A 605 -5.52 25.30 4.97
CA ASP A 605 -5.68 23.90 4.61
C ASP A 605 -4.59 23.41 3.67
N GLN A 606 -4.20 24.21 2.67
CA GLN A 606 -3.07 23.85 1.79
C GLN A 606 -1.77 23.71 2.58
N VAL A 607 -1.49 24.64 3.47
CA VAL A 607 -0.30 24.61 4.33
C VAL A 607 -0.34 23.41 5.26
N TYR A 608 -1.46 23.20 5.97
CA TYR A 608 -1.62 22.07 6.91
C TYR A 608 -1.45 20.72 6.25
N HIS A 609 -2.18 20.47 5.16
CA HIS A 609 -2.15 19.16 4.50
C HIS A 609 -0.82 18.88 3.80
N THR A 610 -0.16 19.92 3.28
CA THR A 610 1.19 19.76 2.73
C THR A 610 2.22 19.50 3.83
N ALA A 611 2.16 20.22 4.95
CA ALA A 611 3.02 19.95 6.11
C ALA A 611 2.79 18.54 6.66
N ARG A 612 1.53 18.08 6.76
CA ARG A 612 1.20 16.71 7.15
C ARG A 612 1.81 15.67 6.20
N LEU A 613 1.74 15.88 4.89
CA LEU A 613 2.36 14.98 3.90
C LEU A 613 3.88 14.92 4.08
N ILE A 614 4.54 16.07 4.28
CA ILE A 614 5.99 16.15 4.49
C ILE A 614 6.38 15.40 5.76
N VAL A 615 5.68 15.64 6.88
CA VAL A 615 5.95 14.97 8.17
C VAL A 615 5.73 13.46 8.05
N SER A 616 4.62 13.00 7.45
CA SER A 616 4.36 11.57 7.25
C SER A 616 5.45 10.88 6.43
N ALA A 617 5.90 11.51 5.35
CA ALA A 617 6.98 10.97 4.52
C ALA A 617 8.34 11.02 5.22
N LEU A 618 8.61 12.06 6.01
CA LEU A 618 9.83 12.15 6.83
C LEU A 618 9.87 11.06 7.90
N ILE A 619 8.75 10.80 8.57
CA ILE A 619 8.60 9.71 9.55
C ILE A 619 8.86 8.36 8.86
N ALA A 620 8.25 8.10 7.71
CA ALA A 620 8.47 6.87 6.94
C ALA A 620 9.94 6.70 6.53
N LYS A 621 10.61 7.78 6.11
CA LYS A 621 12.04 7.79 5.79
C LYS A 621 12.89 7.47 7.03
N ILE A 622 12.68 8.17 8.14
CA ILE A 622 13.42 7.97 9.39
C ILE A 622 13.29 6.51 9.85
N HIS A 623 12.08 5.96 9.83
CA HIS A 623 11.88 4.57 10.20
C HIS A 623 12.64 3.61 9.28
N THR A 624 12.62 3.87 7.96
CA THR A 624 13.22 2.98 6.96
C THR A 624 14.75 3.03 6.99
N VAL A 625 15.37 4.21 7.05
CA VAL A 625 16.82 4.37 6.83
C VAL A 625 17.61 4.75 8.07
N GLU A 626 16.94 4.96 9.22
CA GLU A 626 17.64 5.30 10.47
C GLU A 626 17.27 4.34 11.60
N TRP A 627 15.97 4.12 11.91
CA TRP A 627 15.57 3.24 13.00
C TRP A 627 15.78 1.76 12.67
N THR A 628 15.36 1.33 11.49
CA THR A 628 15.48 -0.08 11.11
C THR A 628 16.93 -0.55 11.02
N PRO A 629 17.87 0.22 10.42
CA PRO A 629 19.30 -0.13 10.49
C PRO A 629 19.88 -0.12 11.90
N ALA A 630 19.31 0.63 12.83
CA ALA A 630 19.78 0.62 14.22
C ALA A 630 19.44 -0.70 14.94
N ILE A 631 18.22 -1.21 14.76
CA ILE A 631 17.79 -2.46 15.39
C ILE A 631 18.27 -3.71 14.62
N LEU A 632 18.61 -3.57 13.36
CA LEU A 632 19.14 -4.61 12.47
C LEU A 632 20.53 -4.21 11.96
N ALA A 633 21.44 -4.01 12.89
CA ALA A 633 22.73 -3.34 12.69
C ALA A 633 23.73 -4.21 11.90
N THR A 634 23.42 -4.44 10.61
CA THR A 634 24.34 -5.08 9.66
C THR A 634 24.48 -4.24 8.39
N GLU A 635 25.65 -4.22 7.78
CA GLU A 635 25.89 -3.50 6.52
C GLU A 635 24.97 -3.98 5.39
N THR A 636 24.64 -5.27 5.37
CA THR A 636 23.73 -5.86 4.37
C THR A 636 22.33 -5.26 4.46
N VAL A 637 21.78 -5.13 5.67
CA VAL A 637 20.43 -4.59 5.86
C VAL A 637 20.44 -3.08 5.63
N ASP A 638 21.43 -2.34 6.12
CA ASP A 638 21.54 -0.89 5.87
C ASP A 638 21.59 -0.59 4.38
N LEU A 639 22.46 -1.27 3.62
CA LEU A 639 22.52 -1.10 2.16
C LEU A 639 21.20 -1.45 1.46
N GLY A 640 20.53 -2.53 1.89
CA GLY A 640 19.25 -2.96 1.33
C GLY A 640 18.11 -1.98 1.60
N LEU A 641 18.06 -1.37 2.78
CA LEU A 641 17.04 -0.39 3.16
C LEU A 641 17.26 0.96 2.48
N ARG A 642 18.52 1.43 2.42
CA ARG A 642 18.87 2.63 1.64
C ARG A 642 18.57 2.43 0.17
N ALA A 643 18.89 1.26 -0.40
CA ALA A 643 18.51 0.94 -1.77
C ALA A 643 16.99 0.90 -1.97
N SER A 644 16.21 0.52 -0.97
CA SER A 644 14.75 0.57 -1.02
C SER A 644 14.21 2.00 -1.01
N TRP A 645 14.88 2.95 -0.36
CA TRP A 645 14.46 4.36 -0.33
C TRP A 645 15.08 5.16 -1.48
N ASP A 646 16.40 5.19 -1.61
CA ASP A 646 17.13 6.05 -2.54
C ASP A 646 17.55 5.36 -3.86
N GLY A 647 17.39 4.04 -3.93
CA GLY A 647 18.07 3.21 -4.92
C GLY A 647 19.54 2.92 -4.53
N PRO A 648 20.17 1.93 -5.15
CA PRO A 648 21.55 1.61 -4.88
C PRO A 648 22.50 2.73 -5.35
N PRO A 649 23.67 2.91 -4.71
CA PRO A 649 24.64 3.92 -5.11
C PRO A 649 24.96 3.86 -6.61
N ALA A 650 25.11 5.04 -7.23
CA ALA A 650 25.30 5.17 -8.68
C ALA A 650 26.55 4.42 -9.20
N ASN A 651 27.59 4.31 -8.39
CA ASN A 651 28.84 3.61 -8.68
C ASN A 651 28.81 2.10 -8.39
N ASP A 652 27.76 1.57 -7.73
CA ASP A 652 27.63 0.15 -7.46
C ASP A 652 26.82 -0.56 -8.57
N TRP A 653 27.51 -0.79 -9.70
CA TRP A 653 26.88 -1.44 -10.85
C TRP A 653 26.41 -2.88 -10.57
N MET A 654 27.12 -3.61 -9.68
CA MET A 654 26.74 -4.99 -9.30
C MET A 654 25.44 -5.03 -8.50
N ALA A 655 25.30 -4.15 -7.50
CA ALA A 655 24.06 -4.02 -6.76
C ALA A 655 22.92 -3.57 -7.68
N ARG A 656 23.14 -2.60 -8.55
CA ARG A 656 22.14 -2.12 -9.52
C ARG A 656 21.68 -3.21 -10.50
N LEU A 657 22.61 -3.94 -11.10
CA LEU A 657 22.28 -5.04 -12.03
C LEU A 657 21.59 -6.18 -11.31
N GLY A 658 22.09 -6.59 -10.16
CA GLY A 658 21.54 -7.70 -9.39
C GLY A 658 20.15 -7.36 -8.84
N LEU A 659 19.95 -6.19 -8.27
CA LEU A 659 18.63 -5.73 -7.82
C LEU A 659 17.67 -5.56 -9.00
N TRP A 660 18.15 -5.07 -10.15
CA TRP A 660 17.32 -4.99 -11.35
C TRP A 660 16.82 -6.38 -11.82
N LEU A 661 17.60 -7.44 -11.61
CA LEU A 661 17.21 -8.82 -11.91
C LEU A 661 16.26 -9.44 -10.87
N LEU A 662 16.43 -9.09 -9.59
CA LEU A 662 15.79 -9.76 -8.46
C LEU A 662 14.68 -8.95 -7.81
N ASP A 663 14.88 -7.65 -7.64
CA ASP A 663 13.91 -6.72 -7.08
C ASP A 663 14.06 -5.34 -7.70
N GLN A 664 13.26 -5.07 -8.69
CA GLN A 664 13.36 -3.84 -9.46
C GLN A 664 13.00 -2.59 -8.65
N HIS A 665 12.12 -2.64 -7.60
CA HIS A 665 11.82 -1.49 -6.75
C HIS A 665 13.08 -1.03 -6.00
N ALA A 666 13.82 -1.96 -5.46
CA ALA A 666 15.09 -1.65 -4.82
C ALA A 666 16.18 -1.20 -5.80
N SER A 667 16.02 -1.42 -7.11
CA SER A 667 17.01 -0.98 -8.11
C SER A 667 16.95 0.50 -8.47
N VAL A 668 15.86 1.19 -8.13
CA VAL A 668 15.64 2.61 -8.44
C VAL A 668 15.19 3.44 -7.24
N GLY A 669 14.89 2.78 -6.11
CA GLY A 669 14.19 3.36 -4.96
C GLY A 669 12.67 3.29 -5.10
N ILE A 670 11.96 3.15 -3.98
CA ILE A 670 10.50 3.06 -3.95
C ILE A 670 9.84 4.43 -4.24
N PRO A 671 10.28 5.55 -3.64
CA PRO A 671 9.69 6.85 -3.89
C PRO A 671 9.64 7.21 -5.38
N SER A 672 8.52 7.80 -5.80
CA SER A 672 8.23 8.17 -7.19
C SER A 672 8.10 6.99 -8.18
N THR A 673 7.93 5.75 -7.69
CA THR A 673 7.55 4.59 -8.51
C THR A 673 6.02 4.45 -8.55
N LEU A 674 5.49 3.47 -9.30
CA LEU A 674 4.05 3.16 -9.23
C LEU A 674 3.75 2.33 -7.98
N PRO A 675 2.56 2.48 -7.39
CA PRO A 675 2.10 1.61 -6.32
C PRO A 675 2.08 0.14 -6.76
N ASP A 676 2.46 -0.75 -5.85
CA ASP A 676 2.46 -2.19 -6.10
C ASP A 676 1.97 -2.94 -4.85
N HIS A 677 0.78 -3.51 -4.95
CA HIS A 677 0.18 -4.30 -3.88
C HIS A 677 0.56 -5.80 -3.97
N HIS A 678 1.37 -6.17 -4.96
CA HIS A 678 1.83 -7.54 -5.20
C HIS A 678 0.68 -8.55 -5.41
N ASP A 679 -0.32 -8.15 -6.19
CA ASP A 679 -1.52 -8.93 -6.56
C ASP A 679 -2.46 -9.27 -5.38
N VAL A 680 -2.23 -8.69 -4.19
CA VAL A 680 -3.08 -8.86 -3.00
C VAL A 680 -3.41 -7.48 -2.42
N PRO A 681 -4.69 -7.19 -2.10
CA PRO A 681 -5.06 -5.92 -1.48
C PRO A 681 -4.18 -5.60 -0.28
N TYR A 682 -3.79 -4.34 -0.14
CA TYR A 682 -2.88 -3.96 0.93
C TYR A 682 -3.61 -3.88 2.27
N SER A 683 -3.04 -4.55 3.25
CA SER A 683 -3.36 -4.40 4.67
C SER A 683 -2.14 -4.80 5.51
N MET A 684 -2.09 -4.34 6.75
CA MET A 684 -1.18 -4.90 7.75
C MET A 684 -1.59 -6.34 8.06
N THR A 685 -0.62 -7.20 8.41
CA THR A 685 -0.89 -8.61 8.68
C THR A 685 -0.73 -8.93 10.15
N GLU A 686 -1.51 -9.89 10.65
CA GLU A 686 -1.44 -10.31 12.05
C GLU A 686 -0.04 -10.84 12.42
N GLU A 687 0.65 -11.47 11.47
CA GLU A 687 2.02 -11.94 11.66
C GLU A 687 3.01 -10.78 11.81
N PHE A 688 2.81 -9.68 11.05
CA PHE A 688 3.64 -8.50 11.19
C PHE A 688 3.45 -7.85 12.56
N ILE A 689 2.21 -7.76 13.04
CA ILE A 689 1.89 -7.25 14.38
C ILE A 689 2.54 -8.14 15.45
N THR A 690 2.48 -9.46 15.27
CA THR A 690 3.07 -10.41 16.21
C THR A 690 4.59 -10.21 16.36
N VAL A 691 5.30 -9.96 15.27
CA VAL A 691 6.76 -9.74 15.33
C VAL A 691 7.13 -8.35 15.86
N TYR A 692 6.19 -7.41 15.87
CA TYR A 692 6.38 -6.07 16.44
C TYR A 692 5.95 -5.95 17.92
N ARG A 693 5.67 -7.07 18.59
CA ARG A 693 5.49 -7.10 20.06
C ARG A 693 6.84 -6.97 20.76
N MET A 694 7.34 -5.74 20.80
CA MET A 694 8.69 -5.42 21.27
C MET A 694 8.68 -4.80 22.68
N HIS A 695 7.70 -5.14 23.51
CA HIS A 695 7.59 -4.65 24.89
C HIS A 695 8.85 -4.85 25.75
N PRO A 696 9.67 -5.91 25.55
CA PRO A 696 10.95 -6.04 26.26
C PRO A 696 11.91 -4.85 26.10
N LEU A 697 11.74 -4.02 25.04
CA LEU A 697 12.54 -2.81 24.86
C LEU A 697 12.34 -1.78 25.99
N LEU A 698 11.19 -1.78 26.70
CA LEU A 698 10.95 -0.82 27.77
C LEU A 698 11.72 -1.19 29.04
N PRO A 699 12.54 -0.29 29.61
CA PRO A 699 13.10 -0.43 30.95
C PRO A 699 12.00 -0.36 32.02
N ASP A 700 12.27 -0.89 33.22
CA ASP A 700 11.41 -0.68 34.39
C ASP A 700 11.67 0.69 35.03
N ASP A 701 12.94 1.12 35.02
CA ASP A 701 13.42 2.33 35.68
C ASP A 701 14.22 3.21 34.70
N TYR A 702 14.12 4.50 34.88
CA TYR A 702 14.74 5.52 34.05
C TYR A 702 15.52 6.52 34.89
N SER A 703 16.78 6.80 34.52
CA SER A 703 17.61 7.83 35.12
C SER A 703 17.65 9.04 34.17
N PHE A 704 17.36 10.21 34.73
CA PHE A 704 17.36 11.47 34.00
C PHE A 704 18.58 12.30 34.39
N PHE A 705 19.20 12.88 33.37
CA PHE A 705 20.44 13.64 33.50
C PHE A 705 20.35 15.01 32.88
N ASP A 706 21.02 15.96 33.43
CA ASP A 706 21.16 17.28 32.83
C ASP A 706 22.09 17.24 31.62
N HIS A 707 21.62 17.72 30.50
CA HIS A 707 22.30 17.66 29.21
C HIS A 707 23.54 18.58 29.09
N GLN A 708 23.75 19.51 30.05
CA GLN A 708 24.93 20.40 30.09
C GLN A 708 26.00 19.91 31.02
N THR A 709 25.62 19.40 32.17
CA THR A 709 26.56 19.01 33.25
C THR A 709 26.77 17.49 33.34
N GLY A 710 25.87 16.69 32.78
CA GLY A 710 25.83 15.24 32.98
C GLY A 710 25.39 14.83 34.40
N GLY A 711 24.98 15.78 35.26
CA GLY A 711 24.50 15.51 36.60
C GLY A 711 23.16 14.79 36.64
N LEU A 712 22.96 13.88 37.60
CA LEU A 712 21.72 13.16 37.80
C LEU A 712 20.63 14.11 38.30
N LEU A 713 19.52 14.22 37.57
CA LEU A 713 18.33 14.97 37.95
C LEU A 713 17.36 14.15 38.82
N GLY A 714 17.32 12.85 38.60
CA GLY A 714 16.52 11.91 39.36
C GLY A 714 16.32 10.57 38.66
N GLN A 715 15.69 9.67 39.38
CA GLN A 715 15.27 8.36 38.86
C GLN A 715 13.76 8.24 38.94
N ARG A 716 13.15 7.58 37.97
CA ARG A 716 11.74 7.33 37.91
C ARG A 716 11.48 5.91 37.43
N SER A 717 10.52 5.22 38.00
CA SER A 717 9.91 4.01 37.42
C SER A 717 9.06 4.34 36.22
N LEU A 718 8.74 3.34 35.38
CA LEU A 718 7.79 3.51 34.27
C LEU A 718 6.44 4.01 34.75
N LEU A 719 5.96 3.57 35.92
CA LEU A 719 4.69 3.98 36.52
C LEU A 719 4.64 5.46 36.92
N GLU A 720 5.79 6.08 37.17
CA GLU A 720 5.88 7.52 37.53
C GLU A 720 5.93 8.44 36.30
N ILE A 721 6.17 7.88 35.11
CA ILE A 721 6.30 8.64 33.86
C ILE A 721 5.29 8.22 32.81
N GLN A 722 4.21 7.51 33.19
CA GLN A 722 3.14 7.08 32.29
C GLN A 722 1.83 7.77 32.55
N GLY A 723 0.93 7.71 31.55
CA GLY A 723 -0.43 8.30 31.63
C GLY A 723 -0.38 9.82 31.77
N ASP A 724 -1.20 10.35 32.66
CA ASP A 724 -1.32 11.77 32.98
C ASP A 724 -0.06 12.38 33.65
N LYS A 725 0.78 11.56 34.23
CA LYS A 725 2.05 12.00 34.85
C LYS A 725 3.13 12.35 33.80
N ALA A 726 3.00 11.89 32.57
CA ALA A 726 4.02 12.07 31.53
C ALA A 726 4.26 13.55 31.21
N ASP A 727 3.21 14.36 31.11
CA ASP A 727 3.29 15.80 30.83
C ASP A 727 3.99 16.56 31.98
N ASP A 728 3.58 16.34 33.22
CA ASP A 728 4.16 17.00 34.39
C ASP A 728 5.66 16.67 34.52
N GLU A 729 6.04 15.42 34.36
CA GLU A 729 7.44 15.00 34.39
C GLU A 729 8.25 15.55 33.22
N LEU A 730 7.67 15.58 31.99
CA LEU A 730 8.37 16.19 30.86
C LEU A 730 8.59 17.69 31.04
N ARG A 731 7.65 18.40 31.65
CA ARG A 731 7.80 19.83 31.97
C ARG A 731 8.81 20.05 33.07
N THR A 732 8.90 19.14 34.04
CA THR A 732 9.85 19.20 35.15
C THR A 732 11.28 18.91 34.68
N ILE A 733 11.47 17.86 33.94
CA ILE A 733 12.79 17.41 33.43
C ILE A 733 13.23 18.30 32.26
N GLY A 734 12.30 18.70 31.41
CA GLY A 734 12.53 19.42 30.17
C GLY A 734 12.87 18.50 28.99
N LEU A 735 12.34 18.82 27.80
CA LEU A 735 12.49 18.01 26.59
C LEU A 735 13.97 17.68 26.28
N ARG A 736 14.88 18.62 26.43
CA ARG A 736 16.31 18.43 26.13
C ARG A 736 16.94 17.39 27.06
N ASN A 737 16.66 17.46 28.35
CA ASN A 737 17.18 16.51 29.33
C ASN A 737 16.53 15.13 29.14
N ALA A 738 15.25 15.04 28.80
CA ALA A 738 14.57 13.80 28.49
C ALA A 738 15.19 13.12 27.27
N LEU A 739 15.34 13.84 26.14
CA LEU A 739 15.97 13.32 24.93
C LEU A 739 17.42 12.90 25.18
N TYR A 740 18.20 13.69 25.92
CA TYR A 740 19.58 13.36 26.30
C TYR A 740 19.64 12.06 27.12
N SER A 741 18.82 11.96 28.16
CA SER A 741 18.77 10.81 29.05
C SER A 741 18.38 9.53 28.34
N PHE A 742 17.37 9.61 27.46
CA PHE A 742 16.99 8.49 26.60
C PHE A 742 18.06 8.12 25.58
N GLY A 743 18.76 9.12 25.05
CA GLY A 743 19.85 8.92 24.10
C GLY A 743 21.07 8.17 24.69
N ILE A 744 21.38 8.39 25.96
CA ILE A 744 22.51 7.73 26.63
C ILE A 744 22.15 6.43 27.34
N SER A 745 20.85 6.15 27.52
CA SER A 745 20.35 4.95 28.21
C SER A 745 20.02 3.84 27.24
N HIS A 746 20.19 2.59 27.64
CA HIS A 746 19.86 1.43 26.81
C HIS A 746 18.44 0.93 27.09
N PRO A 747 17.69 0.53 26.05
CA PRO A 747 16.46 -0.21 26.20
C PRO A 747 16.75 -1.67 26.58
N GLY A 748 15.72 -2.45 26.91
CA GLY A 748 15.87 -3.88 27.14
C GLY A 748 16.08 -4.68 25.84
N ALA A 749 16.76 -5.80 25.92
CA ALA A 749 16.90 -6.73 24.80
C ALA A 749 15.59 -7.52 24.58
N ILE A 750 15.24 -7.82 23.35
CA ILE A 750 14.08 -8.65 22.98
C ILE A 750 14.47 -10.12 23.11
N THR A 751 14.28 -10.66 24.31
CA THR A 751 14.65 -12.03 24.67
C THR A 751 13.78 -12.55 25.80
N LEU A 752 13.86 -13.85 26.10
CA LEU A 752 13.24 -14.46 27.27
C LEU A 752 13.74 -13.78 28.56
N HIS A 753 12.94 -13.88 29.61
CA HIS A 753 13.20 -13.35 30.95
C HIS A 753 13.53 -11.85 30.99
N ASN A 754 13.03 -11.08 30.03
CA ASN A 754 13.28 -9.64 29.94
C ASN A 754 12.04 -8.78 29.67
N TYR A 755 10.85 -9.30 29.93
CA TYR A 755 9.60 -8.51 29.80
C TYR A 755 9.48 -7.54 31.00
N PRO A 756 9.07 -6.25 30.81
CA PRO A 756 9.00 -5.26 31.89
C PRO A 756 8.06 -5.69 33.02
N ARG A 757 8.54 -5.65 34.26
CA ARG A 757 7.77 -6.05 35.46
C ARG A 757 6.52 -5.20 35.65
N SER A 758 6.62 -3.90 35.40
CA SER A 758 5.50 -2.97 35.48
C SER A 758 4.36 -3.31 34.50
N LEU A 759 4.67 -3.86 33.32
CA LEU A 759 3.68 -4.28 32.35
C LEU A 759 3.08 -5.66 32.65
N GLN A 760 3.74 -6.47 33.47
CA GLN A 760 3.19 -7.75 33.95
C GLN A 760 2.30 -7.58 35.20
N ALA A 761 2.17 -6.37 35.70
CA ALA A 761 1.29 -6.02 36.83
C ALA A 761 0.65 -4.66 36.59
N LEU A 762 0.16 -4.43 35.38
CA LEU A 762 -0.46 -3.18 34.95
C LEU A 762 -1.85 -3.04 35.58
N GLU A 763 -2.10 -1.93 36.30
CA GLU A 763 -3.41 -1.62 36.84
C GLU A 763 -4.22 -0.78 35.83
N ARG A 764 -5.37 -1.27 35.45
CA ARG A 764 -6.27 -0.59 34.52
C ARG A 764 -7.72 -0.84 34.91
N ASP A 765 -8.51 0.21 35.02
CA ASP A 765 -9.95 0.14 35.33
C ASP A 765 -10.29 -0.65 36.62
N GLY A 766 -9.39 -0.63 37.60
CA GLY A 766 -9.54 -1.35 38.88
C GLY A 766 -9.18 -2.82 38.81
N GLU A 767 -8.64 -3.28 37.70
CA GLU A 767 -8.13 -4.64 37.51
C GLU A 767 -6.62 -4.64 37.26
N ARG A 768 -5.96 -5.69 37.70
CA ARG A 768 -4.55 -5.93 37.36
C ARG A 768 -4.47 -6.91 36.21
N ILE A 769 -3.72 -6.52 35.18
CA ILE A 769 -3.49 -7.35 33.99
C ILE A 769 -2.00 -7.57 33.77
N ASP A 770 -1.64 -8.75 33.30
CA ASP A 770 -0.33 -9.06 32.76
C ASP A 770 -0.36 -8.87 31.25
N LEU A 771 0.29 -7.79 30.74
CA LEU A 771 0.29 -7.48 29.32
C LEU A 771 1.00 -8.57 28.49
N SER A 772 1.95 -9.30 29.05
CA SER A 772 2.59 -10.41 28.34
C SER A 772 1.63 -11.60 28.14
N VAL A 773 0.74 -11.82 29.09
CA VAL A 773 -0.38 -12.78 28.95
C VAL A 773 -1.36 -12.30 27.86
N VAL A 774 -1.69 -11.02 27.85
CA VAL A 774 -2.53 -10.44 26.79
C VAL A 774 -1.89 -10.68 25.43
N ASP A 775 -0.60 -10.47 25.28
CA ASP A 775 0.15 -10.70 24.03
C ASP A 775 0.09 -12.17 23.58
N LEU A 776 0.28 -13.11 24.50
CA LEU A 776 0.17 -14.55 24.21
C LEU A 776 -1.25 -14.93 23.76
N VAL A 777 -2.26 -14.51 24.53
CA VAL A 777 -3.68 -14.81 24.27
C VAL A 777 -4.10 -14.22 22.92
N ARG A 778 -3.71 -12.97 22.60
CA ARG A 778 -4.01 -12.34 21.31
C ARG A 778 -3.38 -13.10 20.15
N THR A 779 -2.15 -13.57 20.31
CA THR A 779 -1.47 -14.38 19.31
C THR A 779 -2.24 -15.66 19.01
N ARG A 780 -2.72 -16.34 20.06
CA ARG A 780 -3.54 -17.55 19.94
C ARG A 780 -4.92 -17.27 19.36
N GLN A 781 -5.61 -16.23 19.84
CA GLN A 781 -6.95 -15.82 19.37
C GLN A 781 -6.94 -15.50 17.86
N ARG A 782 -5.89 -14.85 17.39
CA ARG A 782 -5.77 -14.45 15.99
C ARG A 782 -5.27 -15.58 15.09
N GLY A 783 -5.15 -16.78 15.62
CA GLY A 783 -4.74 -17.95 14.84
C GLY A 783 -3.32 -17.84 14.29
N ILE A 784 -2.41 -17.20 15.01
CA ILE A 784 -1.00 -17.26 14.66
C ILE A 784 -0.49 -18.69 14.91
N PRO A 785 0.06 -19.37 13.90
CA PRO A 785 0.55 -20.73 14.07
C PRO A 785 1.57 -20.83 15.18
N ARG A 786 1.70 -21.97 15.84
CA ARG A 786 2.77 -22.21 16.82
C ARG A 786 4.13 -22.08 16.16
N TYR A 787 5.17 -21.82 16.96
CA TYR A 787 6.46 -21.34 16.45
C TYR A 787 7.08 -22.21 15.35
N ASN A 788 7.05 -23.54 15.48
CA ASN A 788 7.59 -24.43 14.44
C ASN A 788 6.79 -24.39 13.12
N ASP A 789 5.47 -24.27 13.22
CA ASP A 789 4.60 -24.09 12.05
C ASP A 789 4.80 -22.70 11.43
N PHE A 790 4.95 -21.67 12.26
CA PHE A 790 5.27 -20.32 11.83
C PHE A 790 6.62 -20.26 11.06
N ARG A 791 7.67 -20.92 11.59
CA ARG A 791 8.96 -21.06 10.90
C ARG A 791 8.82 -21.75 9.56
N ALA A 792 8.16 -22.93 9.55
CA ALA A 792 7.96 -23.72 8.33
C ALA A 792 7.17 -22.95 7.29
N GLY A 793 6.14 -22.22 7.69
CA GLY A 793 5.36 -21.33 6.83
C GLY A 793 6.20 -20.23 6.21
N LEU A 794 7.23 -19.75 6.89
CA LEU A 794 8.20 -18.76 6.41
C LEU A 794 9.43 -19.40 5.73
N HIS A 795 9.33 -20.67 5.35
CA HIS A 795 10.38 -21.42 4.63
C HIS A 795 11.69 -21.59 5.43
N LYS A 796 11.58 -21.69 6.76
CA LYS A 796 12.68 -22.12 7.64
C LYS A 796 12.48 -23.60 8.06
N PRO A 797 13.55 -24.36 8.28
CA PRO A 797 13.44 -25.71 8.83
C PRO A 797 12.77 -25.69 10.20
N ARG A 798 11.98 -26.71 10.50
CA ARG A 798 11.51 -26.94 11.86
C ARG A 798 12.68 -27.21 12.80
N ILE A 799 12.56 -26.75 14.02
CA ILE A 799 13.49 -27.05 15.09
C ILE A 799 13.07 -28.39 15.71
N THR A 800 14.02 -29.28 15.85
CA THR A 800 13.76 -30.63 16.42
C THR A 800 14.36 -30.80 17.81
N LYS A 801 15.29 -29.93 18.20
CA LYS A 801 15.93 -29.97 19.51
C LYS A 801 15.78 -28.63 20.18
N TRP A 802 15.53 -28.62 21.47
CA TRP A 802 15.35 -27.40 22.25
C TRP A 802 16.61 -26.51 22.27
N GLU A 803 17.77 -27.14 22.26
CA GLU A 803 19.09 -26.48 22.22
C GLU A 803 19.32 -25.73 20.89
N ASP A 804 18.64 -26.14 19.81
CA ASP A 804 18.69 -25.43 18.54
C ASP A 804 17.75 -24.20 18.55
N LEU A 805 16.80 -24.14 19.49
CA LEU A 805 15.89 -23.00 19.67
C LEU A 805 16.53 -21.93 20.55
N CYS A 806 17.11 -22.34 21.67
CA CYS A 806 17.66 -21.44 22.69
C CYS A 806 19.02 -21.93 23.17
N ALA A 807 19.99 -21.03 23.19
CA ALA A 807 21.34 -21.33 23.63
C ALA A 807 21.47 -21.38 25.19
N ASN A 808 20.51 -20.79 25.93
CA ASN A 808 20.53 -20.78 27.39
C ASN A 808 19.97 -22.09 27.97
N PRO A 809 20.79 -22.91 28.67
CA PRO A 809 20.31 -24.20 29.17
C PRO A 809 19.20 -24.08 30.22
N GLU A 810 19.18 -23.05 31.03
CA GLU A 810 18.14 -22.80 32.04
C GLU A 810 16.78 -22.51 31.36
N SER A 811 16.79 -21.63 30.37
CA SER A 811 15.59 -21.34 29.55
C SER A 811 15.10 -22.59 28.80
N VAL A 812 16.01 -23.44 28.32
CA VAL A 812 15.67 -24.73 27.70
C VAL A 812 14.94 -25.66 28.68
N GLN A 813 15.44 -25.76 29.92
CA GLN A 813 14.80 -26.57 30.98
C GLN A 813 13.40 -26.03 31.31
N LEU A 814 13.27 -24.73 31.47
CA LEU A 814 11.97 -24.09 31.74
C LEU A 814 10.99 -24.30 30.58
N MET A 815 11.43 -24.15 29.33
CA MET A 815 10.57 -24.42 28.17
C MET A 815 10.09 -25.88 28.12
N ARG A 816 10.96 -26.83 28.43
CA ARG A 816 10.60 -28.27 28.53
C ARG A 816 9.61 -28.55 29.68
N HIS A 817 9.64 -27.76 30.73
CA HIS A 817 8.70 -27.87 31.84
C HIS A 817 7.32 -27.29 31.45
N VAL A 818 7.31 -26.18 30.73
CA VAL A 818 6.09 -25.45 30.36
C VAL A 818 5.38 -26.09 29.19
N TYR A 819 6.10 -26.55 28.17
CA TYR A 819 5.53 -27.11 26.94
C TYR A 819 5.73 -28.63 26.87
N ARG A 820 4.69 -29.36 26.44
CA ARG A 820 4.77 -30.83 26.25
C ARG A 820 5.69 -31.21 25.10
N SER A 821 5.72 -30.35 24.06
CA SER A 821 6.60 -30.54 22.91
C SER A 821 7.06 -29.21 22.34
N ILE A 822 8.15 -29.23 21.56
CA ILE A 822 8.69 -28.07 20.87
C ILE A 822 7.73 -27.51 19.80
N ASP A 823 6.81 -28.34 19.28
CA ASP A 823 5.82 -27.95 18.30
C ASP A 823 4.64 -27.18 18.92
N GLU A 824 4.52 -27.18 20.25
CA GLU A 824 3.49 -26.41 20.97
C GLU A 824 3.97 -25.03 21.43
N VAL A 825 5.23 -24.69 21.23
CA VAL A 825 5.82 -23.40 21.67
C VAL A 825 5.07 -22.25 21.00
N ASP A 826 4.58 -21.30 21.81
CA ASP A 826 3.99 -20.06 21.33
C ASP A 826 4.94 -19.29 20.44
N THR A 827 4.43 -18.70 19.37
CA THR A 827 5.27 -17.97 18.41
C THR A 827 6.03 -16.83 19.06
N MET A 828 5.42 -16.08 19.97
CA MET A 828 6.12 -15.01 20.70
C MET A 828 7.29 -15.56 21.52
N ILE A 829 7.09 -16.67 22.22
CA ILE A 829 8.16 -17.32 23.01
C ILE A 829 9.28 -17.82 22.11
N GLY A 830 8.94 -18.47 21.00
CA GLY A 830 9.93 -18.94 20.03
C GLY A 830 10.73 -17.80 19.39
N LEU A 831 10.08 -16.67 19.08
CA LEU A 831 10.76 -15.49 18.56
C LEU A 831 11.72 -14.85 19.55
N PHE A 832 11.41 -14.91 20.86
CA PHE A 832 12.29 -14.37 21.92
C PHE A 832 13.37 -15.37 22.34
N ALA A 833 13.15 -16.67 22.13
CA ALA A 833 14.11 -17.72 22.43
C ALA A 833 15.16 -17.91 21.34
N GLU A 834 14.78 -17.67 20.05
CA GLU A 834 15.69 -17.83 18.91
C GLU A 834 16.87 -16.83 19.02
N THR A 835 18.08 -17.32 18.99
CA THR A 835 19.27 -16.47 18.98
C THR A 835 19.31 -15.61 17.73
N PRO A 836 19.30 -14.26 17.85
CA PRO A 836 19.35 -13.37 16.69
C PRO A 836 20.68 -13.51 15.93
N PRO A 837 20.71 -13.20 14.61
CA PRO A 837 21.96 -12.94 13.90
C PRO A 837 22.78 -11.83 14.59
N GLU A 838 24.08 -11.85 14.42
CA GLU A 838 24.96 -10.80 14.96
C GLU A 838 24.53 -9.42 14.47
N GLY A 839 24.40 -8.46 15.40
CA GLY A 839 23.89 -7.11 15.13
C GLY A 839 22.38 -6.96 15.08
N PHE A 840 21.61 -8.05 15.16
CA PHE A 840 20.14 -7.98 15.16
C PHE A 840 19.58 -7.83 16.57
N GLY A 841 18.56 -6.97 16.71
CA GLY A 841 17.79 -6.83 17.94
C GLY A 841 16.66 -7.85 18.09
N PHE A 842 16.35 -8.66 17.05
CA PHE A 842 15.35 -9.71 17.09
C PHE A 842 15.69 -10.87 16.13
N SER A 843 14.94 -11.98 16.23
CA SER A 843 15.25 -13.23 15.52
C SER A 843 15.18 -13.13 13.99
N ASP A 844 15.94 -14.01 13.28
CA ASP A 844 15.84 -14.15 11.82
C ASP A 844 14.45 -14.62 11.36
N THR A 845 13.74 -15.36 12.20
CA THR A 845 12.36 -15.76 11.90
C THR A 845 11.43 -14.52 11.84
N ALA A 846 11.53 -13.61 12.81
CA ALA A 846 10.81 -12.33 12.78
C ALA A 846 11.25 -11.46 11.59
N PHE A 847 12.54 -11.46 11.28
CA PHE A 847 13.08 -10.72 10.16
C PHE A 847 12.48 -11.13 8.81
N ARG A 848 12.06 -12.39 8.62
CA ARG A 848 11.41 -12.81 7.38
C ARG A 848 10.06 -12.14 7.14
N VAL A 849 9.26 -11.98 8.19
CA VAL A 849 8.00 -11.24 8.11
C VAL A 849 8.28 -9.75 7.86
N PHE A 850 9.27 -9.20 8.55
CA PHE A 850 9.74 -7.83 8.33
C PHE A 850 10.19 -7.63 6.87
N LEU A 851 11.04 -8.51 6.33
CA LEU A 851 11.53 -8.44 4.94
C LEU A 851 10.39 -8.43 3.92
N LEU A 852 9.32 -9.19 4.18
CA LEU A 852 8.12 -9.24 3.34
C LEU A 852 7.34 -7.94 3.40
N MET A 853 7.06 -7.44 4.62
CA MET A 853 6.05 -6.40 4.82
C MET A 853 6.61 -4.97 4.80
N ALA A 854 7.84 -4.73 5.29
CA ALA A 854 8.38 -3.37 5.42
C ALA A 854 8.43 -2.62 4.08
N ALA A 855 9.00 -3.23 3.05
CA ALA A 855 9.03 -2.62 1.72
C ALA A 855 7.63 -2.57 1.07
N ARG A 856 6.77 -3.58 1.30
CA ARG A 856 5.41 -3.62 0.77
C ARG A 856 4.59 -2.43 1.24
N ARG A 857 4.75 -2.03 2.49
CA ARG A 857 4.05 -0.88 3.08
C ARG A 857 4.36 0.42 2.35
N LEU A 858 5.63 0.65 2.01
CA LEU A 858 6.05 1.81 1.22
C LEU A 858 5.56 1.70 -0.23
N GLN A 859 5.68 0.50 -0.83
CA GLN A 859 5.33 0.25 -2.23
C GLN A 859 3.85 0.33 -2.52
N SER A 860 3.01 0.05 -1.52
CA SER A 860 1.56 0.10 -1.67
C SER A 860 0.99 1.51 -1.48
N ASP A 861 1.70 2.40 -0.81
CA ASP A 861 1.24 3.74 -0.46
C ASP A 861 1.42 4.71 -1.65
N ARG A 862 0.30 5.22 -2.17
CA ARG A 862 0.29 6.17 -3.29
C ARG A 862 1.13 7.42 -3.01
N PHE A 863 1.06 7.96 -1.80
CA PHE A 863 1.76 9.17 -1.44
C PHE A 863 3.27 8.97 -1.20
N LEU A 864 3.72 7.73 -1.04
CA LEU A 864 5.14 7.40 -1.00
C LEU A 864 5.65 6.85 -2.35
N THR A 865 4.75 6.67 -3.34
CA THR A 865 5.09 6.18 -4.68
C THR A 865 4.71 7.20 -5.74
N VAL A 866 3.64 7.00 -6.51
CA VAL A 866 3.28 7.83 -7.67
C VAL A 866 3.05 9.31 -7.34
N ASP A 867 2.57 9.62 -6.16
CA ASP A 867 2.33 10.98 -5.71
C ASP A 867 3.47 11.57 -4.85
N PHE A 868 4.58 10.86 -4.70
CA PHE A 868 5.79 11.40 -4.12
C PHE A 868 6.51 12.26 -5.16
N ARG A 869 6.00 13.48 -5.36
CA ARG A 869 6.40 14.39 -6.42
C ARG A 869 6.13 15.86 -6.06
N PRO A 870 6.83 16.82 -6.72
CA PRO A 870 6.72 18.25 -6.37
C PRO A 870 5.32 18.84 -6.48
N GLU A 871 4.44 18.33 -7.36
CA GLU A 871 3.07 18.83 -7.52
C GLU A 871 2.17 18.53 -6.31
N ILE A 872 2.54 17.52 -5.52
CA ILE A 872 1.82 17.09 -4.32
C ILE A 872 2.50 17.59 -3.05
N TYR A 873 3.82 17.42 -2.95
CA TYR A 873 4.61 17.78 -1.77
C TYR A 873 5.17 19.20 -1.80
N SER A 874 5.06 19.90 -2.91
CA SER A 874 5.82 21.08 -3.30
C SER A 874 7.33 20.82 -3.51
N PRO A 875 8.04 21.64 -4.30
CA PRO A 875 9.51 21.56 -4.43
C PRO A 875 10.22 21.69 -3.09
N PHE A 876 9.78 22.61 -2.23
CA PHE A 876 10.32 22.81 -0.89
C PHE A 876 10.14 21.56 -0.01
N GLY A 877 8.97 20.93 -0.05
CA GLY A 877 8.69 19.72 0.73
C GLY A 877 9.54 18.53 0.29
N MET A 878 9.76 18.37 -1.02
CA MET A 878 10.66 17.34 -1.54
C MET A 878 12.10 17.52 -1.05
N ASP A 879 12.60 18.75 -1.09
CA ASP A 879 13.93 19.09 -0.57
C ASP A 879 14.00 18.88 0.94
N TRP A 880 12.94 19.23 1.68
CA TRP A 880 12.88 19.00 3.11
C TRP A 880 13.02 17.52 3.45
N ILE A 881 12.23 16.65 2.82
CA ILE A 881 12.31 15.21 3.04
C ILE A 881 13.67 14.65 2.63
N ALA A 882 14.23 15.09 1.50
CA ALA A 882 15.52 14.61 1.00
C ALA A 882 16.65 14.90 2.00
N ASN A 883 16.69 16.13 2.54
CA ASN A 883 17.83 16.64 3.32
C ASN A 883 17.66 16.48 4.84
N ASN A 884 16.54 15.96 5.34
CA ASN A 884 16.28 15.82 6.77
C ASN A 884 16.10 14.36 7.20
N GLY A 885 16.39 14.13 8.48
CA GLY A 885 16.22 12.89 9.20
C GLY A 885 16.06 13.17 10.69
N MET A 886 16.09 12.15 11.53
CA MET A 886 15.86 12.31 12.97
C MET A 886 16.88 13.23 13.64
N THR A 887 18.18 13.15 13.25
CA THR A 887 19.22 14.07 13.74
C THR A 887 18.86 15.52 13.50
N SER A 888 18.43 15.87 12.29
CA SER A 888 18.11 17.26 11.95
C SER A 888 16.86 17.75 12.68
N VAL A 889 15.86 16.87 12.86
CA VAL A 889 14.65 17.19 13.64
C VAL A 889 15.02 17.46 15.10
N ILE A 890 15.82 16.60 15.74
CA ILE A 890 16.28 16.82 17.12
C ILE A 890 17.06 18.15 17.24
N LEU A 891 18.03 18.38 16.37
CA LEU A 891 18.90 19.57 16.47
C LEU A 891 18.17 20.87 16.13
N ARG A 892 17.14 20.83 15.31
CA ARG A 892 16.31 22.01 15.00
C ARG A 892 15.55 22.52 16.23
N HIS A 893 15.08 21.59 17.05
CA HIS A 893 14.30 21.93 18.25
C HIS A 893 15.12 21.91 19.56
N CYS A 894 16.28 21.27 19.55
CA CYS A 894 17.19 21.12 20.68
C CYS A 894 18.65 21.21 20.19
N PRO A 895 19.11 22.37 19.71
CA PRO A 895 20.46 22.52 19.13
C PRO A 895 21.60 22.24 20.11
N GLU A 896 21.33 22.36 21.41
CA GLU A 896 22.30 22.12 22.49
C GLU A 896 22.77 20.65 22.52
N LEU A 897 21.98 19.72 21.93
CA LEU A 897 22.31 18.29 21.89
C LEU A 897 23.33 17.93 20.81
N ALA A 898 23.80 18.87 19.99
CA ALA A 898 24.74 18.62 18.89
C ALA A 898 26.05 17.96 19.32
N ALA A 899 26.50 18.23 20.55
CA ALA A 899 27.75 17.68 21.05
C ALA A 899 27.66 16.21 21.48
N VAL A 900 26.46 15.73 21.79
CA VAL A 900 26.22 14.40 22.36
C VAL A 900 25.69 13.39 21.35
N LEU A 901 25.10 13.85 20.25
CA LEU A 901 24.60 12.99 19.18
C LEU A 901 25.71 12.19 18.51
N PRO A 902 25.48 10.94 18.12
CA PRO A 902 26.49 10.12 17.46
C PRO A 902 26.84 10.68 16.08
N ARG A 903 28.12 10.77 15.76
CA ARG A 903 28.61 11.18 14.47
C ARG A 903 28.72 9.98 13.55
N GLY A 904 28.08 10.06 12.37
CA GLY A 904 28.12 9.00 11.37
C GLY A 904 27.29 7.75 11.72
N ALA A 905 26.45 7.83 12.76
CA ALA A 905 25.49 6.81 13.14
C ALA A 905 24.09 7.40 13.33
N THR A 906 23.07 6.56 13.34
CA THR A 906 21.69 6.97 13.58
C THR A 906 21.50 7.50 15.03
N PRO A 907 20.60 8.46 15.26
CA PRO A 907 20.26 8.94 16.61
C PRO A 907 19.66 7.87 17.53
N PHE A 908 19.26 6.74 16.99
CA PHE A 908 18.77 5.57 17.76
C PHE A 908 19.88 4.67 18.31
N ALA A 909 21.13 4.89 17.90
CA ALA A 909 22.32 4.32 18.55
C ALA A 909 22.67 5.09 19.84
N PRO A 910 23.41 4.50 20.80
CA PRO A 910 23.76 5.16 22.06
C PRO A 910 24.51 6.48 21.85
N TRP A 911 24.09 7.53 22.57
CA TRP A 911 24.72 8.83 22.53
C TRP A 911 25.95 8.88 23.48
N ARG A 912 26.72 9.91 23.34
CA ARG A 912 27.91 10.12 24.22
C ARG A 912 27.48 10.78 25.51
N PRO A 913 27.69 10.12 26.66
CA PRO A 913 27.45 10.78 27.95
C PRO A 913 28.43 11.93 28.14
N ILE A 914 27.92 13.03 28.71
CA ILE A 914 28.79 14.13 29.17
C ILE A 914 29.49 13.68 30.44
N ALA A 915 30.82 13.85 30.48
CA ALA A 915 31.58 13.58 31.69
C ALA A 915 31.10 14.53 32.79
N GLN A 916 30.76 13.97 33.94
CA GLN A 916 30.43 14.77 35.13
C GLN A 916 31.62 15.65 35.46
N ARG A 917 31.40 16.97 35.48
CA ARG A 917 32.37 17.97 35.90
C ARG A 917 32.36 18.16 37.40
#